data_f18d60c19cb09716f2edbdf2d6a14c1f
#
_entry.id   f18d60c19cb09716f2edbdf2d6a14c1f
#
_cell.length_a   1.000
_cell.length_b   1.000
_cell.length_c   1.000
_cell.angle_alpha   90.00
_cell.angle_beta   90.00
_cell.angle_gamma   90.00
#
_symmetry.space_group_name_H-M   'P 1'
#
loop_
_entity.id
_entity.type
_entity.pdbx_description
1 polymer ?
#
loop_
_entity_poly.entity_id
_entity_poly.type
_entity_poly.pdbx_seq_one_letter_code
_entity_poly.pdbx_strand_id
1 'polypeptide(L)'
;MAIITEKWNKIFEEAYLDDILRDLEEIQKENNYTDEEMDNDLQVALWRAYVYNNMDSYEYYELSEKTLAKVKDEGIKNGIWCYRYSCALVYLRRFDEALEYSRLGTKVDPTYPWGWLQLGRLCYKYNLLDEAFNAIDNGLELVPNDYEFLTLKDDIENDRGYAYANSHYIDEEADKNSKERLINIDDEELYQSFANKSDLEKELDILHKQDKNQRIIEIITSLPEEELDYNILGKLARAYNNNNQCEEGLKVLLSLKDEGENDSLWNFRVGYSYYYSEKAKENPEYLEKAKKYFERCLKLNPNEPDGDILLRWVYSDLGNRKLDEEKNAEALEYFQKARDLAKDTNDIIATESELAWAYDFLREYEKAYGYLKNIISLGRDDIWVNSELGYCLGGLEKYKEAIEKYEKAVELGRNDSWVYARLGALYKEIEDYEKTLEYYQKGLEVDPEDIYILCELAWLYDNIKDDCEKGLEYLEKAKNLGRDDVWINSEIGWAYNHLNQFEKALPYLEKAKELGRDDEWIYFELGYSFARLDKVNEGLECYQKALELGKDDIPTNGEIGYWLDHLGKYNEALPYLEKCKKLGRDDQWINTEIGFCLNRLEKYDEALLYFEKAIELGKNNEWVYSEMAFCLKKLGKYDKALEYYQKSEELGRNDEWIVSQIAECLENLEKMEEAIAKLKAFVVTEVGNTDAVNSQIGYLYGKMNNFDEALKYLYEAEKLGRNDIWLYSEIGWNLSGDPQKYSEALEYFQKAVELGRDDEWINGQIGFVLSKLGKNKEAVKYFEKAKFINPDSEWISYHLGCCYRKLGEVQKAIEILTVIKEKGEFRGWTELELAWCYALIDEKEKAREYLKEADSYIGGEIANSPELKKDFETVKQLISMTTYLS
;
A
#
# COMPACT_ATOMS: atom_id res chain seq x y z
N MET A 1 -46.58 -27.41 10.71
CA MET A 1 -45.81 -26.29 10.17
C MET A 1 -44.88 -26.89 9.18
N ALA A 2 -44.67 -26.29 8.03
CA ALA A 2 -43.69 -26.80 7.07
C ALA A 2 -42.28 -26.78 7.71
N ILE A 3 -41.58 -27.91 7.62
CA ILE A 3 -40.19 -28.03 8.14
C ILE A 3 -39.29 -27.08 7.39
N ILE A 4 -39.41 -27.03 6.07
CA ILE A 4 -38.65 -26.09 5.20
C ILE A 4 -39.48 -24.83 4.97
N THR A 5 -38.98 -23.70 5.42
CA THR A 5 -39.60 -22.38 5.21
C THR A 5 -39.18 -21.77 3.87
N GLU A 6 -39.88 -20.74 3.39
CA GLU A 6 -39.50 -20.00 2.16
C GLU A 6 -38.07 -19.41 2.23
N LYS A 7 -37.61 -19.08 3.44
CA LYS A 7 -36.22 -18.64 3.67
C LYS A 7 -35.21 -19.74 3.38
N TRP A 8 -35.49 -20.96 3.84
CA TRP A 8 -34.61 -22.12 3.61
C TRP A 8 -34.60 -22.53 2.14
N ASN A 9 -35.75 -22.48 1.45
CA ASN A 9 -35.78 -22.77 0.01
C ASN A 9 -34.84 -21.83 -0.77
N LYS A 10 -34.79 -20.54 -0.44
CA LYS A 10 -33.85 -19.61 -1.09
C LYS A 10 -32.39 -19.91 -0.76
N ILE A 11 -32.10 -20.33 0.47
CA ILE A 11 -30.73 -20.70 0.86
C ILE A 11 -30.30 -21.95 0.07
N PHE A 12 -31.17 -22.95 -0.02
CA PHE A 12 -30.86 -24.21 -0.72
C PHE A 12 -30.75 -24.07 -2.23
N GLU A 13 -31.38 -23.08 -2.83
CA GLU A 13 -31.22 -22.75 -4.25
C GLU A 13 -29.79 -22.29 -4.61
N GLU A 14 -29.08 -21.72 -3.62
CA GLU A 14 -27.72 -21.17 -3.80
C GLU A 14 -26.64 -22.05 -3.14
N ALA A 15 -27.03 -23.09 -2.37
CA ALA A 15 -26.11 -23.91 -1.57
C ALA A 15 -25.47 -25.04 -2.39
N TYR A 16 -24.26 -25.47 -2.00
CA TYR A 16 -23.64 -26.69 -2.52
C TYR A 16 -24.39 -27.95 -2.04
N LEU A 17 -24.35 -29.04 -2.83
CA LEU A 17 -25.11 -30.26 -2.55
C LEU A 17 -24.87 -30.83 -1.14
N ASP A 18 -23.62 -30.89 -0.70
CA ASP A 18 -23.26 -31.40 0.63
C ASP A 18 -23.75 -30.48 1.76
N ASP A 19 -23.80 -29.17 1.53
CA ASP A 19 -24.27 -28.20 2.50
C ASP A 19 -25.78 -28.34 2.74
N ILE A 20 -26.56 -28.62 1.69
CA ILE A 20 -28.00 -28.85 1.82
C ILE A 20 -28.30 -30.02 2.76
N LEU A 21 -27.58 -31.14 2.62
CA LEU A 21 -27.78 -32.28 3.51
C LEU A 21 -27.39 -31.97 4.96
N ARG A 22 -26.30 -31.30 5.16
CA ARG A 22 -25.83 -30.84 6.48
C ARG A 22 -26.83 -29.89 7.13
N ASP A 23 -27.33 -28.92 6.40
CA ASP A 23 -28.30 -27.95 6.91
C ASP A 23 -29.63 -28.59 7.24
N LEU A 24 -30.08 -29.59 6.44
CA LEU A 24 -31.25 -30.41 6.79
C LEU A 24 -31.06 -31.16 8.09
N GLU A 25 -29.88 -31.70 8.38
CA GLU A 25 -29.56 -32.32 9.65
C GLU A 25 -29.51 -31.29 10.80
N GLU A 26 -29.01 -30.09 10.58
CA GLU A 26 -29.02 -29.02 11.57
C GLU A 26 -30.44 -28.55 11.87
N ILE A 27 -31.29 -28.34 10.87
CA ILE A 27 -32.71 -28.02 11.05
C ILE A 27 -33.40 -29.10 11.90
N GLN A 28 -33.12 -30.38 11.62
CA GLN A 28 -33.66 -31.48 12.38
C GLN A 28 -33.26 -31.41 13.88
N LYS A 29 -31.96 -31.22 14.13
CA LYS A 29 -31.38 -31.12 15.48
C LYS A 29 -31.88 -29.91 16.27
N GLU A 30 -31.87 -28.74 15.64
CA GLU A 30 -32.27 -27.49 16.27
C GLU A 30 -33.76 -27.46 16.69
N ASN A 31 -34.61 -28.06 15.86
CA ASN A 31 -36.05 -28.07 16.10
C ASN A 31 -36.59 -29.37 16.77
N ASN A 32 -35.68 -30.32 17.02
CA ASN A 32 -35.98 -31.64 17.61
C ASN A 32 -37.01 -32.43 16.78
N TYR A 33 -36.97 -32.34 15.44
CA TYR A 33 -37.80 -33.17 14.58
C TYR A 33 -37.32 -34.63 14.61
N THR A 34 -38.28 -35.57 14.62
CA THR A 34 -38.00 -36.99 14.49
C THR A 34 -37.64 -37.34 13.03
N ASP A 35 -36.96 -38.47 12.83
CA ASP A 35 -36.68 -39.00 11.50
C ASP A 35 -37.97 -39.22 10.69
N GLU A 36 -39.05 -39.69 11.33
CA GLU A 36 -40.34 -39.89 10.72
C GLU A 36 -41.00 -38.59 10.27
N GLU A 37 -40.86 -37.51 11.05
CA GLU A 37 -41.35 -36.18 10.64
C GLU A 37 -40.56 -35.63 9.46
N MET A 38 -39.24 -35.79 9.45
CA MET A 38 -38.38 -35.36 8.30
C MET A 38 -38.66 -36.20 7.07
N ASP A 39 -38.85 -37.50 7.21
CA ASP A 39 -39.09 -38.43 6.09
C ASP A 39 -40.46 -38.28 5.42
N ASN A 40 -41.48 -37.80 6.17
CA ASN A 40 -42.84 -37.58 5.69
C ASN A 40 -43.08 -36.13 5.23
N ASP A 41 -42.10 -35.24 5.30
CA ASP A 41 -42.26 -33.87 4.79
C ASP A 41 -41.86 -33.78 3.30
N LEU A 42 -42.77 -33.31 2.47
CA LEU A 42 -42.59 -33.24 1.04
C LEU A 42 -41.40 -32.34 0.62
N GLN A 43 -41.22 -31.19 1.32
CA GLN A 43 -40.13 -30.26 0.98
C GLN A 43 -38.76 -30.84 1.32
N VAL A 44 -38.65 -31.50 2.46
CA VAL A 44 -37.44 -32.23 2.86
C VAL A 44 -37.12 -33.33 1.84
N ALA A 45 -38.11 -34.11 1.44
CA ALA A 45 -37.94 -35.16 0.44
C ALA A 45 -37.52 -34.59 -0.91
N LEU A 46 -38.05 -33.44 -1.33
CA LEU A 46 -37.65 -32.77 -2.57
C LEU A 46 -36.20 -32.33 -2.51
N TRP A 47 -35.74 -31.70 -1.45
CA TRP A 47 -34.33 -31.25 -1.38
C TRP A 47 -33.35 -32.41 -1.25
N ARG A 48 -33.66 -33.44 -0.46
CA ARG A 48 -32.86 -34.69 -0.44
C ARG A 48 -32.76 -35.32 -1.85
N ALA A 49 -33.88 -35.43 -2.53
CA ALA A 49 -33.91 -35.99 -3.89
C ALA A 49 -33.14 -35.12 -4.89
N TYR A 50 -33.15 -33.80 -4.75
CA TYR A 50 -32.32 -32.90 -5.54
C TYR A 50 -30.84 -33.23 -5.36
N VAL A 51 -30.37 -33.35 -4.15
CA VAL A 51 -28.99 -33.71 -3.87
C VAL A 51 -28.67 -35.09 -4.42
N TYR A 52 -29.47 -36.10 -4.07
CA TYR A 52 -29.23 -37.50 -4.49
C TYR A 52 -29.23 -37.68 -5.99
N ASN A 53 -30.09 -36.99 -6.73
CA ASN A 53 -30.15 -37.09 -8.19
C ASN A 53 -28.94 -36.43 -8.89
N ASN A 54 -28.18 -35.57 -8.17
CA ASN A 54 -27.00 -34.90 -8.68
C ASN A 54 -25.69 -35.45 -8.11
N MET A 55 -25.71 -36.48 -7.29
CA MET A 55 -24.51 -37.14 -6.74
C MET A 55 -23.99 -38.33 -7.60
N ASP A 56 -24.42 -38.45 -8.81
CA ASP A 56 -23.94 -39.36 -9.88
C ASP A 56 -23.48 -40.75 -9.39
N SER A 57 -24.33 -41.42 -8.61
CA SER A 57 -24.10 -42.77 -8.09
C SER A 57 -25.42 -43.55 -8.01
N TYR A 58 -25.39 -44.82 -8.42
CA TYR A 58 -26.57 -45.69 -8.40
C TYR A 58 -27.19 -45.79 -6.98
N GLU A 59 -26.38 -45.85 -5.95
CA GLU A 59 -26.81 -45.88 -4.57
C GLU A 59 -27.62 -44.63 -4.19
N TYR A 60 -27.19 -43.45 -4.65
CA TYR A 60 -27.90 -42.18 -4.41
C TYR A 60 -29.22 -42.14 -5.22
N TYR A 61 -29.25 -42.68 -6.41
CA TYR A 61 -30.51 -42.77 -7.18
C TYR A 61 -31.53 -43.64 -6.49
N GLU A 62 -31.13 -44.79 -5.91
CA GLU A 62 -32.01 -45.60 -5.04
C GLU A 62 -32.48 -44.85 -3.81
N LEU A 63 -31.60 -44.07 -3.17
CA LEU A 63 -31.96 -43.22 -2.01
C LEU A 63 -32.98 -42.16 -2.42
N SER A 64 -32.78 -41.51 -3.59
CA SER A 64 -33.74 -40.55 -4.15
C SER A 64 -35.11 -41.18 -4.37
N GLU A 65 -35.17 -42.34 -5.03
CA GLU A 65 -36.41 -43.06 -5.28
C GLU A 65 -37.11 -43.42 -3.97
N LYS A 66 -36.41 -44.04 -3.02
CA LYS A 66 -36.95 -44.44 -1.71
C LYS A 66 -37.45 -43.24 -0.92
N THR A 67 -36.73 -42.12 -0.96
CA THR A 67 -37.09 -40.88 -0.26
C THR A 67 -38.35 -40.27 -0.82
N LEU A 68 -38.45 -40.15 -2.14
CA LEU A 68 -39.62 -39.61 -2.82
C LEU A 68 -40.84 -40.57 -2.70
N ALA A 69 -40.62 -41.88 -2.69
CA ALA A 69 -41.69 -42.85 -2.58
C ALA A 69 -42.43 -42.76 -1.22
N LYS A 70 -41.77 -42.37 -0.14
CA LYS A 70 -42.38 -42.18 1.20
C LYS A 70 -43.46 -41.10 1.16
N VAL A 71 -43.29 -40.05 0.38
CA VAL A 71 -44.22 -38.90 0.30
C VAL A 71 -45.08 -38.92 -0.95
N LYS A 72 -45.23 -40.07 -1.62
CA LYS A 72 -45.90 -40.26 -2.91
C LYS A 72 -47.32 -39.71 -2.99
N ASP A 73 -48.11 -39.87 -1.92
CA ASP A 73 -49.54 -39.46 -1.93
C ASP A 73 -49.72 -37.93 -2.05
N GLU A 74 -48.79 -37.17 -1.54
CA GLU A 74 -48.72 -35.74 -1.72
C GLU A 74 -47.91 -35.36 -2.95
N GLY A 75 -46.82 -36.08 -3.21
CA GLY A 75 -45.89 -35.86 -4.32
C GLY A 75 -46.52 -35.88 -5.68
N ILE A 76 -47.46 -36.83 -5.93
CA ILE A 76 -48.18 -36.93 -7.23
C ILE A 76 -48.99 -35.66 -7.60
N LYS A 77 -49.17 -34.74 -6.67
CA LYS A 77 -49.83 -33.43 -6.84
C LYS A 77 -48.85 -32.28 -7.03
N ASN A 78 -47.54 -32.56 -7.04
CA ASN A 78 -46.47 -31.62 -7.16
C ASN A 78 -45.62 -31.88 -8.43
N GLY A 79 -45.51 -30.87 -9.33
CA GLY A 79 -44.76 -31.03 -10.59
C GLY A 79 -43.28 -31.28 -10.40
N ILE A 80 -42.64 -30.62 -9.40
CA ILE A 80 -41.23 -30.80 -9.06
C ILE A 80 -40.97 -32.21 -8.55
N TRP A 81 -41.89 -32.76 -7.74
CA TRP A 81 -41.76 -34.12 -7.25
C TRP A 81 -41.87 -35.13 -8.41
N CYS A 82 -42.84 -34.95 -9.28
CA CYS A 82 -42.98 -35.80 -10.47
C CYS A 82 -41.73 -35.80 -11.35
N TYR A 83 -41.15 -34.63 -11.56
CA TYR A 83 -39.89 -34.48 -12.29
C TYR A 83 -38.73 -35.19 -11.59
N ARG A 84 -38.47 -34.89 -10.33
CA ARG A 84 -37.36 -35.51 -9.59
C ARG A 84 -37.52 -37.03 -9.43
N TYR A 85 -38.73 -37.50 -9.23
CA TYR A 85 -39.03 -38.91 -9.18
C TYR A 85 -38.82 -39.60 -10.55
N SER A 86 -39.23 -38.96 -11.61
CA SER A 86 -38.96 -39.44 -12.98
C SER A 86 -37.44 -39.49 -13.23
N CYS A 87 -36.69 -38.50 -12.84
CA CYS A 87 -35.22 -38.51 -12.97
C CYS A 87 -34.60 -39.71 -12.21
N ALA A 88 -34.98 -39.92 -10.96
CA ALA A 88 -34.48 -41.05 -10.19
C ALA A 88 -34.84 -42.40 -10.89
N LEU A 89 -36.05 -42.53 -11.42
CA LEU A 89 -36.48 -43.72 -12.14
C LEU A 89 -35.73 -43.93 -13.44
N VAL A 90 -35.39 -42.85 -14.17
CA VAL A 90 -34.55 -42.93 -15.37
C VAL A 90 -33.16 -43.46 -15.04
N TYR A 91 -32.52 -42.92 -13.97
CA TYR A 91 -31.23 -43.41 -13.53
C TYR A 91 -31.27 -44.85 -13.01
N LEU A 92 -32.41 -45.29 -12.46
CA LEU A 92 -32.68 -46.68 -12.11
C LEU A 92 -33.17 -47.52 -13.26
N ARG A 93 -33.16 -46.99 -14.49
CA ARG A 93 -33.59 -47.68 -15.75
C ARG A 93 -35.06 -48.13 -15.77
N ARG A 94 -35.90 -47.53 -14.95
CA ARG A 94 -37.36 -47.78 -14.91
C ARG A 94 -38.08 -46.77 -15.81
N PHE A 95 -37.74 -46.81 -17.09
CA PHE A 95 -38.13 -45.77 -18.06
C PHE A 95 -39.65 -45.68 -18.32
N ASP A 96 -40.39 -46.81 -18.27
CA ASP A 96 -41.84 -46.78 -18.46
C ASP A 96 -42.53 -46.02 -17.33
N GLU A 97 -42.12 -46.30 -16.09
CA GLU A 97 -42.60 -45.56 -14.91
C GLU A 97 -42.18 -44.11 -14.94
N ALA A 98 -40.93 -43.84 -15.34
CA ALA A 98 -40.43 -42.48 -15.50
C ALA A 98 -41.28 -41.67 -16.49
N LEU A 99 -41.65 -42.24 -17.61
CA LEU A 99 -42.51 -41.61 -18.61
C LEU A 99 -43.91 -41.31 -18.05
N GLU A 100 -44.50 -42.22 -17.29
CA GLU A 100 -45.79 -42.00 -16.63
C GLU A 100 -45.72 -40.79 -15.66
N TYR A 101 -44.65 -40.70 -14.79
CA TYR A 101 -44.52 -39.60 -13.86
C TYR A 101 -44.14 -38.29 -14.58
N SER A 102 -43.39 -38.31 -15.69
CA SER A 102 -43.14 -37.13 -16.51
C SER A 102 -44.43 -36.58 -17.12
N ARG A 103 -45.26 -37.44 -17.69
CA ARG A 103 -46.59 -37.05 -18.19
C ARG A 103 -47.51 -36.54 -17.09
N LEU A 104 -47.43 -37.12 -15.91
CA LEU A 104 -48.18 -36.63 -14.75
C LEU A 104 -47.69 -35.23 -14.33
N GLY A 105 -46.37 -35.04 -14.25
CA GLY A 105 -45.76 -33.81 -13.80
C GLY A 105 -46.14 -32.61 -14.65
N THR A 106 -46.12 -32.75 -15.99
CA THR A 106 -46.52 -31.70 -16.91
C THR A 106 -48.02 -31.38 -16.88
N LYS A 107 -48.86 -32.34 -16.44
CA LYS A 107 -50.30 -32.09 -16.20
C LYS A 107 -50.57 -31.41 -14.88
N VAL A 108 -49.78 -31.73 -13.84
CA VAL A 108 -49.96 -31.20 -12.48
C VAL A 108 -49.41 -29.79 -12.42
N ASP A 109 -48.24 -29.54 -13.01
CA ASP A 109 -47.61 -28.23 -13.06
C ASP A 109 -47.08 -27.97 -14.49
N PRO A 110 -47.91 -27.43 -15.37
CA PRO A 110 -47.49 -27.10 -16.74
C PRO A 110 -46.53 -25.90 -16.80
N THR A 111 -46.32 -25.19 -15.71
CA THR A 111 -45.41 -24.02 -15.65
C THR A 111 -43.96 -24.36 -15.25
N TYR A 112 -43.71 -25.64 -14.92
CA TYR A 112 -42.39 -26.10 -14.57
C TYR A 112 -41.63 -26.61 -15.80
N PRO A 113 -40.64 -25.87 -16.32
CA PRO A 113 -40.02 -26.16 -17.63
C PRO A 113 -39.29 -27.50 -17.63
N TRP A 114 -38.61 -27.87 -16.59
CA TRP A 114 -37.81 -29.11 -16.54
C TRP A 114 -38.65 -30.38 -16.57
N GLY A 115 -39.91 -30.31 -16.16
CA GLY A 115 -40.89 -31.39 -16.37
C GLY A 115 -41.13 -31.66 -17.85
N TRP A 116 -41.22 -30.59 -18.65
CA TRP A 116 -41.36 -30.72 -20.10
C TRP A 116 -40.10 -31.26 -20.78
N LEU A 117 -38.91 -30.81 -20.33
CA LEU A 117 -37.65 -31.33 -20.85
C LEU A 117 -37.53 -32.83 -20.63
N GLN A 118 -37.80 -33.28 -19.41
CA GLN A 118 -37.76 -34.71 -19.07
C GLN A 118 -38.79 -35.54 -19.86
N LEU A 119 -39.98 -34.98 -20.07
CA LEU A 119 -40.98 -35.62 -20.93
C LEU A 119 -40.50 -35.72 -22.38
N GLY A 120 -39.93 -34.63 -22.92
CA GLY A 120 -39.37 -34.61 -24.27
C GLY A 120 -38.30 -35.68 -24.47
N ARG A 121 -37.34 -35.78 -23.52
CA ARG A 121 -36.26 -36.77 -23.51
C ARG A 121 -36.80 -38.22 -23.52
N LEU A 122 -37.76 -38.51 -22.65
CA LEU A 122 -38.36 -39.85 -22.57
C LEU A 122 -39.23 -40.19 -23.77
N CYS A 123 -40.01 -39.23 -24.30
CA CYS A 123 -40.76 -39.43 -25.54
C CYS A 123 -39.82 -39.68 -26.73
N TYR A 124 -38.68 -38.99 -26.81
CA TYR A 124 -37.69 -39.26 -27.84
C TYR A 124 -37.14 -40.69 -27.76
N LYS A 125 -36.75 -41.12 -26.50
CA LYS A 125 -36.32 -42.50 -26.28
C LYS A 125 -37.31 -43.55 -26.78
N TYR A 126 -38.61 -43.32 -26.64
CA TYR A 126 -39.65 -44.21 -27.07
C TYR A 126 -40.13 -43.97 -28.52
N ASN A 127 -39.40 -43.14 -29.28
CA ASN A 127 -39.75 -42.75 -30.64
C ASN A 127 -41.17 -42.13 -30.77
N LEU A 128 -41.63 -41.44 -29.76
CA LEU A 128 -42.89 -40.71 -29.71
C LEU A 128 -42.65 -39.25 -30.14
N LEU A 129 -42.20 -39.05 -31.37
CA LEU A 129 -41.68 -37.80 -31.90
C LEU A 129 -42.64 -36.61 -31.77
N ASP A 130 -43.95 -36.82 -32.05
CA ASP A 130 -44.97 -35.78 -31.95
C ASP A 130 -45.13 -35.27 -30.50
N GLU A 131 -45.05 -36.18 -29.53
CA GLU A 131 -45.15 -35.83 -28.09
C GLU A 131 -43.86 -35.21 -27.63
N ALA A 132 -42.71 -35.61 -28.14
CA ALA A 132 -41.40 -35.02 -27.83
C ALA A 132 -41.32 -33.56 -28.31
N PHE A 133 -41.68 -33.30 -29.57
CA PHE A 133 -41.71 -31.91 -30.05
C PHE A 133 -42.72 -31.05 -29.32
N ASN A 134 -43.89 -31.56 -28.99
CA ASN A 134 -44.87 -30.83 -28.21
C ASN A 134 -44.34 -30.50 -26.79
N ALA A 135 -43.61 -31.41 -26.19
CA ALA A 135 -42.96 -31.14 -24.87
C ALA A 135 -41.88 -30.07 -25.01
N ILE A 136 -41.03 -30.11 -26.03
CA ILE A 136 -40.01 -29.14 -26.32
C ILE A 136 -40.62 -27.72 -26.53
N ASP A 137 -41.65 -27.63 -27.38
CA ASP A 137 -42.29 -26.38 -27.71
C ASP A 137 -42.94 -25.73 -26.45
N ASN A 138 -43.65 -26.53 -25.60
CA ASN A 138 -44.17 -26.07 -24.31
C ASN A 138 -43.06 -25.60 -23.35
N GLY A 139 -41.93 -26.32 -23.34
CA GLY A 139 -40.78 -25.92 -22.51
C GLY A 139 -40.15 -24.61 -22.98
N LEU A 140 -39.96 -24.45 -24.30
CA LEU A 140 -39.42 -23.22 -24.91
C LEU A 140 -40.37 -22.02 -24.79
N GLU A 141 -41.70 -22.23 -24.67
CA GLU A 141 -42.61 -21.15 -24.32
C GLU A 141 -42.37 -20.62 -22.91
N LEU A 142 -41.93 -21.46 -21.96
CA LEU A 142 -41.67 -21.10 -20.60
C LEU A 142 -40.25 -20.50 -20.44
N VAL A 143 -39.26 -21.06 -21.09
CA VAL A 143 -37.85 -20.67 -21.07
C VAL A 143 -37.30 -20.49 -22.49
N PRO A 144 -37.57 -19.35 -23.13
CA PRO A 144 -37.16 -19.10 -24.52
C PRO A 144 -35.61 -19.16 -24.66
N ASN A 145 -35.17 -19.84 -25.72
CA ASN A 145 -33.74 -20.04 -26.03
C ASN A 145 -32.93 -20.87 -25.01
N ASP A 146 -33.59 -21.63 -24.16
CA ASP A 146 -32.87 -22.56 -23.28
C ASP A 146 -32.10 -23.60 -24.09
N TYR A 147 -30.83 -23.79 -23.70
CA TYR A 147 -29.89 -24.63 -24.42
C TYR A 147 -30.30 -26.12 -24.45
N GLU A 148 -30.81 -26.66 -23.34
CA GLU A 148 -31.12 -28.07 -23.23
C GLU A 148 -32.34 -28.46 -24.12
N PHE A 149 -33.34 -27.58 -24.19
CA PHE A 149 -34.47 -27.78 -25.11
C PHE A 149 -34.06 -27.64 -26.57
N LEU A 150 -33.19 -26.66 -26.89
CA LEU A 150 -32.71 -26.46 -28.26
C LEU A 150 -31.84 -27.63 -28.70
N THR A 151 -30.99 -28.15 -27.82
CA THR A 151 -30.17 -29.33 -28.10
C THR A 151 -31.04 -30.57 -28.32
N LEU A 152 -32.02 -30.83 -27.46
CA LEU A 152 -32.93 -31.95 -27.64
C LEU A 152 -33.71 -31.82 -28.95
N LYS A 153 -34.11 -30.63 -29.35
CA LYS A 153 -34.78 -30.37 -30.62
C LYS A 153 -33.88 -30.70 -31.82
N ASP A 154 -32.65 -30.21 -31.77
CA ASP A 154 -31.63 -30.44 -32.81
C ASP A 154 -31.25 -31.92 -32.91
N ASP A 155 -31.15 -32.63 -31.81
CA ASP A 155 -30.90 -34.07 -31.79
C ASP A 155 -32.01 -34.86 -32.43
N ILE A 156 -33.27 -34.50 -32.17
CA ILE A 156 -34.44 -35.15 -32.81
C ILE A 156 -34.47 -34.83 -34.30
N GLU A 157 -34.27 -33.58 -34.69
CA GLU A 157 -34.30 -33.14 -36.09
C GLU A 157 -33.19 -33.77 -36.93
N ASN A 158 -32.03 -34.05 -36.33
CA ASN A 158 -30.86 -34.65 -37.01
C ASN A 158 -30.75 -36.17 -36.81
N ASP A 159 -31.75 -36.82 -36.19
CA ASP A 159 -31.80 -38.26 -35.92
C ASP A 159 -30.52 -38.81 -35.25
N ARG A 160 -30.00 -38.06 -34.26
CA ARG A 160 -28.76 -38.44 -33.58
C ARG A 160 -28.89 -39.59 -32.60
N GLY A 161 -30.10 -40.01 -32.32
CA GLY A 161 -30.44 -41.08 -31.39
C GLY A 161 -30.51 -40.63 -29.94
N TYR A 162 -31.25 -41.39 -29.13
CA TYR A 162 -31.50 -41.08 -27.74
C TYR A 162 -30.21 -41.00 -26.89
N ALA A 163 -29.23 -41.87 -27.16
CA ALA A 163 -27.96 -41.89 -26.43
C ALA A 163 -27.17 -40.59 -26.58
N TYR A 164 -27.26 -39.91 -27.71
CA TYR A 164 -26.62 -38.61 -27.93
C TYR A 164 -27.34 -37.49 -27.19
N ALA A 165 -28.67 -37.47 -27.26
CA ALA A 165 -29.51 -36.48 -26.60
C ALA A 165 -29.42 -36.52 -25.03
N ASN A 166 -28.91 -37.60 -24.48
CA ASN A 166 -28.78 -37.87 -23.06
C ASN A 166 -27.44 -38.53 -22.77
N SER A 167 -26.35 -37.85 -23.02
CA SER A 167 -24.99 -38.38 -22.84
C SER A 167 -24.67 -38.89 -21.44
N HIS A 168 -25.46 -38.50 -20.44
CA HIS A 168 -25.39 -39.04 -19.06
C HIS A 168 -26.31 -40.24 -18.82
N TYR A 169 -27.21 -40.57 -19.78
CA TYR A 169 -28.08 -41.72 -19.64
C TYR A 169 -27.55 -42.82 -20.54
N ILE A 170 -26.81 -43.76 -20.00
CA ILE A 170 -26.38 -44.94 -20.73
C ILE A 170 -27.63 -45.68 -21.21
N ASP A 171 -27.78 -45.76 -22.51
CA ASP A 171 -28.96 -46.41 -23.12
C ASP A 171 -28.83 -47.92 -22.97
N GLU A 172 -29.47 -48.42 -21.96
CA GLU A 172 -29.68 -49.87 -21.82
C GLU A 172 -31.17 -50.11 -21.60
N GLU A 173 -31.81 -50.56 -22.60
CA GLU A 173 -33.15 -51.11 -22.54
C GLU A 173 -33.14 -52.33 -21.62
N ALA A 174 -33.21 -52.09 -20.29
CA ALA A 174 -33.49 -53.18 -19.38
C ALA A 174 -34.92 -53.64 -19.61
N ASP A 175 -35.04 -54.64 -20.41
CA ASP A 175 -36.35 -55.20 -20.77
C ASP A 175 -37.03 -55.75 -19.50
N LYS A 176 -38.06 -55.07 -19.03
CA LYS A 176 -38.91 -55.51 -17.95
C LYS A 176 -39.52 -56.90 -18.22
N ASN A 177 -39.78 -57.26 -19.49
CA ASN A 177 -40.31 -58.53 -19.92
C ASN A 177 -39.28 -59.66 -19.85
N SER A 178 -37.96 -59.36 -19.82
CA SER A 178 -36.95 -60.42 -19.73
C SER A 178 -36.73 -60.91 -18.30
N LYS A 179 -36.97 -60.06 -17.31
CA LYS A 179 -36.95 -60.51 -15.88
C LYS A 179 -38.07 -61.50 -15.58
N GLU A 180 -39.26 -61.33 -16.15
CA GLU A 180 -40.43 -62.26 -15.92
C GLU A 180 -40.31 -63.59 -16.63
N ARG A 181 -39.57 -63.70 -17.74
CA ARG A 181 -39.33 -64.96 -18.48
C ARG A 181 -38.26 -65.86 -17.84
N LEU A 182 -37.33 -65.34 -17.10
CA LEU A 182 -36.18 -66.09 -16.54
C LEU A 182 -36.34 -66.58 -15.09
N ILE A 183 -37.38 -66.12 -14.40
CA ILE A 183 -37.66 -66.58 -13.01
C ILE A 183 -38.15 -68.01 -12.91
N ASN A 184 -38.52 -68.63 -14.05
CA ASN A 184 -39.21 -69.96 -14.03
C ASN A 184 -38.47 -71.09 -14.77
N ILE A 185 -37.15 -70.95 -15.05
CA ILE A 185 -36.38 -72.09 -15.64
C ILE A 185 -35.33 -72.52 -14.60
N ASP A 186 -35.42 -73.79 -14.19
CA ASP A 186 -34.47 -74.44 -13.26
C ASP A 186 -33.10 -74.47 -13.95
N ASP A 187 -32.03 -74.11 -13.19
CA ASP A 187 -30.63 -74.00 -13.74
C ASP A 187 -30.17 -75.33 -14.40
N GLU A 188 -30.69 -76.45 -13.90
CA GLU A 188 -30.38 -77.76 -14.37
C GLU A 188 -31.05 -78.03 -15.72
N GLU A 189 -32.27 -77.51 -16.05
CA GLU A 189 -32.95 -77.61 -17.36
C GLU A 189 -32.26 -76.76 -18.43
N LEU A 190 -31.69 -75.55 -18.06
CA LEU A 190 -30.97 -74.72 -19.04
C LEU A 190 -29.68 -75.40 -19.50
N TYR A 191 -29.00 -76.10 -18.57
CA TYR A 191 -27.75 -76.82 -18.88
C TYR A 191 -27.95 -78.01 -19.80
N GLN A 192 -29.11 -78.72 -19.66
CA GLN A 192 -29.43 -79.82 -20.50
C GLN A 192 -29.99 -79.40 -21.87
N SER A 193 -30.35 -78.14 -22.12
CA SER A 193 -30.86 -77.59 -23.36
C SER A 193 -29.81 -77.35 -24.46
N PHE A 194 -28.48 -77.23 -24.03
CA PHE A 194 -27.43 -77.02 -25.01
C PHE A 194 -26.95 -78.29 -25.61
N ALA A 195 -27.44 -78.58 -26.85
CA ALA A 195 -27.16 -79.81 -27.63
C ALA A 195 -25.70 -79.85 -28.09
N ASN A 196 -25.00 -78.75 -28.15
CA ASN A 196 -23.58 -78.61 -28.48
C ASN A 196 -23.01 -77.27 -28.14
N LYS A 197 -21.69 -77.13 -28.15
CA LYS A 197 -20.91 -75.91 -27.82
C LYS A 197 -21.27 -74.68 -28.66
N SER A 198 -21.61 -74.85 -29.92
CA SER A 198 -22.06 -73.79 -30.82
C SER A 198 -23.39 -73.17 -30.40
N ASP A 199 -24.25 -73.88 -29.71
CA ASP A 199 -25.52 -73.35 -29.23
C ASP A 199 -25.34 -72.55 -27.97
N LEU A 200 -24.46 -72.96 -27.03
CA LEU A 200 -24.03 -72.20 -25.88
C LEU A 200 -23.43 -70.84 -26.27
N GLU A 201 -22.52 -70.85 -27.26
CA GLU A 201 -21.89 -69.58 -27.69
C GLU A 201 -22.91 -68.57 -28.27
N LYS A 202 -23.93 -69.06 -29.00
CA LYS A 202 -24.98 -68.21 -29.51
C LYS A 202 -25.87 -67.63 -28.38
N GLU A 203 -26.22 -68.48 -27.41
CA GLU A 203 -27.00 -68.02 -26.26
C GLU A 203 -26.26 -66.99 -25.48
N LEU A 204 -24.97 -67.17 -25.21
CA LEU A 204 -24.14 -66.16 -24.56
C LEU A 204 -24.08 -64.87 -25.36
N ASP A 205 -24.07 -64.90 -26.68
CA ASP A 205 -24.13 -63.72 -27.55
C ASP A 205 -25.50 -63.04 -27.50
N ILE A 206 -26.60 -63.78 -27.38
CA ILE A 206 -27.92 -63.22 -27.16
C ILE A 206 -27.99 -62.52 -25.77
N LEU A 207 -27.50 -63.18 -24.73
CA LEU A 207 -27.46 -62.61 -23.39
C LEU A 207 -26.62 -61.33 -23.31
N HIS A 208 -25.50 -61.28 -24.06
CA HIS A 208 -24.73 -60.04 -24.19
C HIS A 208 -25.51 -58.90 -24.86
N LYS A 209 -26.23 -59.22 -25.97
CA LYS A 209 -27.09 -58.23 -26.62
C LYS A 209 -28.23 -57.72 -25.71
N GLN A 210 -28.63 -58.53 -24.73
CA GLN A 210 -29.64 -58.20 -23.74
C GLN A 210 -29.06 -57.58 -22.46
N ASP A 211 -27.77 -57.31 -22.44
CA ASP A 211 -27.01 -56.79 -21.29
C ASP A 211 -27.15 -57.59 -19.97
N LYS A 212 -27.39 -58.89 -20.08
CA LYS A 212 -27.56 -59.83 -18.96
C LYS A 212 -26.21 -60.37 -18.51
N ASN A 213 -25.29 -59.46 -18.21
CA ASN A 213 -23.89 -59.80 -17.90
C ASN A 213 -23.78 -60.69 -16.65
N GLN A 214 -24.57 -60.44 -15.62
CA GLN A 214 -24.58 -61.26 -14.41
C GLN A 214 -24.96 -62.71 -14.70
N ARG A 215 -25.94 -62.95 -15.61
CA ARG A 215 -26.38 -64.28 -15.99
C ARG A 215 -25.31 -64.99 -16.82
N ILE A 216 -24.60 -64.30 -17.68
CA ILE A 216 -23.44 -64.84 -18.40
C ILE A 216 -22.36 -65.31 -17.42
N ILE A 217 -22.06 -64.51 -16.41
CA ILE A 217 -21.09 -64.84 -15.37
C ILE A 217 -21.52 -66.13 -14.67
N GLU A 218 -22.79 -66.24 -14.20
CA GLU A 218 -23.30 -67.41 -13.57
C GLU A 218 -23.21 -68.66 -14.41
N ILE A 219 -23.61 -68.59 -15.67
CA ILE A 219 -23.55 -69.69 -16.61
C ILE A 219 -22.13 -70.19 -16.80
N ILE A 220 -21.22 -69.30 -17.20
CA ILE A 220 -19.83 -69.67 -17.50
C ILE A 220 -19.07 -70.14 -16.29
N THR A 221 -19.29 -69.55 -15.08
CA THR A 221 -18.61 -69.98 -13.86
C THR A 221 -19.13 -71.37 -13.35
N SER A 222 -20.31 -71.86 -13.83
CA SER A 222 -20.82 -73.17 -13.52
C SER A 222 -20.38 -74.25 -14.50
N LEU A 223 -19.72 -73.91 -15.61
CA LEU A 223 -19.19 -74.85 -16.59
C LEU A 223 -18.01 -75.67 -16.04
N PRO A 224 -17.86 -76.93 -16.47
CA PRO A 224 -16.66 -77.73 -16.20
C PRO A 224 -15.44 -77.06 -16.87
N GLU A 225 -14.28 -77.21 -16.25
CA GLU A 225 -13.03 -76.62 -16.73
C GLU A 225 -12.67 -77.04 -18.14
N GLU A 226 -13.10 -78.23 -18.55
CA GLU A 226 -12.89 -78.80 -19.93
C GLU A 226 -13.66 -78.06 -21.02
N GLU A 227 -14.71 -77.30 -20.67
CA GLU A 227 -15.52 -76.53 -21.60
C GLU A 227 -15.13 -75.05 -21.68
N LEU A 228 -14.22 -74.62 -20.84
CA LEU A 228 -13.70 -73.27 -20.79
C LEU A 228 -12.56 -73.06 -21.78
N ASP A 229 -12.89 -72.62 -22.98
CA ASP A 229 -11.90 -72.24 -23.98
C ASP A 229 -11.70 -70.71 -24.04
N TYR A 230 -10.80 -70.29 -24.92
CA TYR A 230 -10.45 -68.91 -25.15
C TYR A 230 -11.66 -68.01 -25.44
N ASN A 231 -12.63 -68.50 -26.29
CA ASN A 231 -13.78 -67.72 -26.69
C ASN A 231 -14.79 -67.54 -25.54
N ILE A 232 -15.06 -68.64 -24.79
CA ILE A 232 -15.98 -68.63 -23.66
C ILE A 232 -15.42 -67.77 -22.52
N LEU A 233 -14.12 -67.93 -22.18
CA LEU A 233 -13.46 -67.09 -21.16
C LEU A 233 -13.38 -65.63 -21.63
N GLY A 234 -13.24 -65.37 -22.93
CA GLY A 234 -13.30 -64.02 -23.45
C GLY A 234 -14.68 -63.36 -23.29
N LYS A 235 -15.79 -64.15 -23.41
CA LYS A 235 -17.15 -63.68 -23.14
C LYS A 235 -17.39 -63.45 -21.65
N LEU A 236 -16.79 -64.30 -20.76
CA LEU A 236 -16.84 -64.11 -19.32
C LEU A 236 -16.15 -62.81 -18.92
N ALA A 237 -14.95 -62.56 -19.45
CA ALA A 237 -14.22 -61.33 -19.14
C ALA A 237 -14.98 -60.07 -19.61
N ARG A 238 -15.62 -60.12 -20.78
CA ARG A 238 -16.50 -59.05 -21.26
C ARG A 238 -17.68 -58.85 -20.33
N ALA A 239 -18.31 -59.94 -19.85
CA ALA A 239 -19.46 -59.85 -18.94
C ALA A 239 -19.05 -59.24 -17.60
N TYR A 240 -17.86 -59.58 -17.05
CA TYR A 240 -17.30 -58.93 -15.86
C TYR A 240 -17.07 -57.43 -16.09
N ASN A 241 -16.45 -57.06 -17.22
CA ASN A 241 -16.20 -55.67 -17.54
C ASN A 241 -17.49 -54.85 -17.63
N ASN A 242 -18.49 -55.37 -18.35
CA ASN A 242 -19.78 -54.70 -18.49
C ASN A 242 -20.62 -54.70 -17.19
N ASN A 243 -20.29 -55.57 -16.25
CA ASN A 243 -20.90 -55.60 -14.90
C ASN A 243 -20.07 -54.84 -13.86
N ASN A 244 -19.23 -53.91 -14.28
CA ASN A 244 -18.33 -53.10 -13.44
C ASN A 244 -17.37 -53.90 -12.53
N GLN A 245 -17.15 -55.22 -12.86
CA GLN A 245 -16.25 -56.11 -12.14
C GLN A 245 -14.91 -56.24 -12.91
N CYS A 246 -14.29 -55.08 -13.23
CA CYS A 246 -13.12 -54.99 -14.10
C CYS A 246 -11.91 -55.74 -13.56
N GLU A 247 -11.73 -55.89 -12.23
CA GLU A 247 -10.64 -56.66 -11.62
C GLU A 247 -10.81 -58.18 -11.89
N GLU A 248 -12.03 -58.71 -11.82
CA GLU A 248 -12.34 -60.08 -12.13
C GLU A 248 -12.16 -60.34 -13.59
N GLY A 249 -12.67 -59.46 -14.46
CA GLY A 249 -12.45 -59.48 -15.91
C GLY A 249 -10.96 -59.51 -16.25
N LEU A 250 -10.15 -58.66 -15.58
CA LEU A 250 -8.73 -58.59 -15.77
C LEU A 250 -8.02 -59.91 -15.40
N LYS A 251 -8.41 -60.56 -14.30
CA LYS A 251 -7.85 -61.87 -13.89
C LYS A 251 -8.09 -62.91 -14.95
N VAL A 252 -9.30 -63.01 -15.47
CA VAL A 252 -9.65 -63.95 -16.56
C VAL A 252 -8.86 -63.63 -17.81
N LEU A 253 -8.79 -62.40 -18.26
CA LEU A 253 -8.02 -61.99 -19.44
C LEU A 253 -6.53 -62.28 -19.30
N LEU A 254 -5.95 -61.99 -18.14
CA LEU A 254 -4.49 -62.25 -17.93
C LEU A 254 -4.15 -63.77 -17.89
N SER A 255 -5.10 -64.65 -17.55
CA SER A 255 -4.90 -66.10 -17.66
C SER A 255 -4.81 -66.57 -19.11
N LEU A 256 -5.42 -65.81 -20.04
CA LEU A 256 -5.44 -66.06 -21.49
C LEU A 256 -4.33 -65.36 -22.26
N LYS A 257 -3.33 -64.82 -21.56
CA LYS A 257 -2.28 -63.96 -22.16
C LYS A 257 -1.54 -64.60 -23.33
N ASP A 258 -1.15 -65.83 -23.20
CA ASP A 258 -0.34 -66.52 -24.23
C ASP A 258 -1.08 -66.68 -25.56
N GLU A 259 -2.40 -66.84 -25.49
CA GLU A 259 -3.24 -66.94 -26.67
C GLU A 259 -3.72 -65.57 -27.17
N GLY A 260 -4.03 -64.63 -26.22
CA GLY A 260 -4.64 -63.37 -26.52
C GLY A 260 -3.66 -62.25 -26.91
N GLU A 261 -2.33 -62.37 -26.61
CA GLU A 261 -1.39 -61.27 -26.80
C GLU A 261 -1.35 -60.67 -28.23
N ASN A 262 -1.70 -61.49 -29.26
CA ASN A 262 -1.75 -61.09 -30.66
C ASN A 262 -3.18 -60.92 -31.19
N ASP A 263 -4.20 -60.90 -30.33
CA ASP A 263 -5.60 -60.64 -30.65
C ASP A 263 -5.94 -59.16 -30.26
N SER A 264 -6.48 -58.41 -31.23
CA SER A 264 -6.85 -57.00 -30.98
C SER A 264 -7.95 -56.87 -29.96
N LEU A 265 -8.97 -57.69 -30.00
CA LEU A 265 -10.11 -57.67 -29.10
C LEU A 265 -9.72 -58.01 -27.65
N TRP A 266 -8.80 -58.98 -27.49
CA TRP A 266 -8.25 -59.29 -26.16
C TRP A 266 -7.49 -58.08 -25.60
N ASN A 267 -6.60 -57.46 -26.39
CA ASN A 267 -5.88 -56.26 -25.98
C ASN A 267 -6.84 -55.12 -25.64
N PHE A 268 -7.91 -54.94 -26.42
CA PHE A 268 -8.96 -53.96 -26.12
C PHE A 268 -9.59 -54.21 -24.75
N ARG A 269 -10.05 -55.45 -24.49
CA ARG A 269 -10.67 -55.83 -23.23
C ARG A 269 -9.75 -55.69 -22.04
N VAL A 270 -8.47 -56.06 -22.18
CA VAL A 270 -7.48 -55.83 -21.12
C VAL A 270 -7.26 -54.33 -20.87
N GLY A 271 -7.13 -53.53 -21.92
CA GLY A 271 -7.05 -52.08 -21.81
C GLY A 271 -8.27 -51.50 -21.09
N TYR A 272 -9.46 -51.92 -21.47
CA TYR A 272 -10.73 -51.56 -20.86
C TYR A 272 -10.76 -51.88 -19.35
N SER A 273 -10.41 -53.15 -19.00
CA SER A 273 -10.36 -53.55 -17.59
C SER A 273 -9.40 -52.71 -16.73
N TYR A 274 -8.23 -52.36 -17.27
CA TYR A 274 -7.31 -51.48 -16.61
C TYR A 274 -7.83 -50.08 -16.46
N TYR A 275 -8.50 -49.53 -17.49
CA TYR A 275 -8.98 -48.15 -17.51
C TYR A 275 -10.13 -47.93 -16.53
N TYR A 276 -11.15 -48.85 -16.55
CA TYR A 276 -12.32 -48.73 -15.69
C TYR A 276 -12.21 -49.40 -14.32
N SER A 277 -11.05 -49.95 -13.98
CA SER A 277 -10.82 -50.45 -12.63
C SER A 277 -10.81 -49.31 -11.62
N GLU A 278 -11.45 -49.50 -10.47
CA GLU A 278 -11.43 -48.53 -9.36
C GLU A 278 -9.99 -48.15 -8.97
N LYS A 279 -9.07 -49.11 -9.09
CA LYS A 279 -7.64 -48.85 -8.82
C LYS A 279 -7.00 -47.86 -9.80
N ALA A 280 -7.57 -47.64 -10.97
CA ALA A 280 -7.04 -46.66 -11.93
C ALA A 280 -7.11 -45.21 -11.39
N LYS A 281 -8.07 -44.90 -10.49
CA LYS A 281 -8.17 -43.58 -9.83
C LYS A 281 -6.99 -43.30 -8.92
N GLU A 282 -6.52 -44.31 -8.20
CA GLU A 282 -5.48 -44.21 -7.18
C GLU A 282 -4.06 -44.55 -7.69
N ASN A 283 -3.98 -45.47 -8.67
CA ASN A 283 -2.71 -46.01 -9.15
C ASN A 283 -2.43 -45.63 -10.62
N PRO A 284 -1.48 -44.70 -10.88
CA PRO A 284 -1.10 -44.27 -12.22
C PRO A 284 -0.66 -45.41 -13.16
N GLU A 285 -0.15 -46.52 -12.59
CA GLU A 285 0.35 -47.65 -13.35
C GLU A 285 -0.79 -48.34 -14.15
N TYR A 286 -2.04 -48.24 -13.67
CA TYR A 286 -3.20 -48.76 -14.35
C TYR A 286 -3.49 -48.03 -15.68
N LEU A 287 -3.41 -46.70 -15.69
CA LEU A 287 -3.56 -45.92 -16.92
C LEU A 287 -2.42 -46.18 -17.91
N GLU A 288 -1.20 -46.31 -17.43
CA GLU A 288 -0.08 -46.67 -18.28
C GLU A 288 -0.23 -48.08 -18.91
N LYS A 289 -0.77 -49.00 -18.13
CA LYS A 289 -1.11 -50.35 -18.66
C LYS A 289 -2.27 -50.25 -19.67
N ALA A 290 -3.33 -49.54 -19.36
CA ALA A 290 -4.45 -49.31 -20.29
C ALA A 290 -3.93 -48.74 -21.61
N LYS A 291 -3.14 -47.70 -21.58
CA LYS A 291 -2.46 -47.09 -22.73
C LYS A 291 -1.75 -48.16 -23.58
N LYS A 292 -0.87 -48.92 -22.91
CA LYS A 292 -0.08 -49.95 -23.60
C LYS A 292 -0.93 -50.95 -24.33
N TYR A 293 -2.01 -51.42 -23.73
CA TYR A 293 -2.88 -52.42 -24.34
C TYR A 293 -3.77 -51.84 -25.46
N PHE A 294 -4.27 -50.62 -25.33
CA PHE A 294 -5.00 -49.92 -26.38
C PHE A 294 -4.08 -49.58 -27.57
N GLU A 295 -2.87 -49.10 -27.33
CA GLU A 295 -1.86 -48.87 -28.38
C GLU A 295 -1.59 -50.21 -29.17
N ARG A 296 -1.50 -51.31 -28.43
CA ARG A 296 -1.30 -52.65 -29.03
C ARG A 296 -2.51 -53.12 -29.82
N CYS A 297 -3.71 -52.87 -29.26
CA CYS A 297 -4.99 -53.17 -29.94
C CYS A 297 -5.06 -52.48 -31.30
N LEU A 298 -4.85 -51.18 -31.36
CA LEU A 298 -4.91 -50.39 -32.59
C LEU A 298 -3.75 -50.70 -33.55
N LYS A 299 -2.62 -51.14 -33.02
CA LYS A 299 -1.54 -51.62 -33.88
C LYS A 299 -1.88 -52.95 -34.58
N LEU A 300 -2.65 -53.85 -33.94
CA LEU A 300 -3.11 -55.10 -34.49
C LEU A 300 -4.32 -54.92 -35.43
N ASN A 301 -5.27 -54.10 -35.02
CA ASN A 301 -6.44 -53.73 -35.81
C ASN A 301 -6.72 -52.23 -35.68
N PRO A 302 -6.31 -51.39 -36.64
CA PRO A 302 -6.55 -49.94 -36.59
C PRO A 302 -8.02 -49.53 -36.60
N ASN A 303 -8.93 -50.44 -36.91
CA ASN A 303 -10.36 -50.22 -36.97
C ASN A 303 -11.11 -50.97 -35.85
N GLU A 304 -10.43 -51.34 -34.77
CA GLU A 304 -11.12 -51.93 -33.61
C GLU A 304 -12.12 -50.94 -33.05
N PRO A 305 -13.41 -51.33 -32.92
CA PRO A 305 -14.44 -50.43 -32.44
C PRO A 305 -14.06 -49.83 -31.08
N ASP A 306 -14.28 -48.53 -30.92
CA ASP A 306 -14.00 -47.73 -29.70
C ASP A 306 -12.56 -47.72 -29.24
N GLY A 307 -11.64 -48.42 -29.92
CA GLY A 307 -10.23 -48.53 -29.51
C GLY A 307 -9.52 -47.17 -29.53
N ASP A 308 -9.76 -46.36 -30.51
CA ASP A 308 -9.21 -45.01 -30.64
C ASP A 308 -9.86 -44.02 -29.65
N ILE A 309 -11.16 -44.14 -29.40
CA ILE A 309 -11.87 -43.31 -28.41
C ILE A 309 -11.34 -43.53 -27.02
N LEU A 310 -11.21 -44.80 -26.59
CA LEU A 310 -10.71 -45.13 -25.27
C LEU A 310 -9.22 -44.78 -25.10
N LEU A 311 -8.41 -45.02 -26.15
CA LEU A 311 -7.01 -44.59 -26.10
C LEU A 311 -6.88 -43.07 -25.99
N ARG A 312 -7.72 -42.31 -26.66
CA ARG A 312 -7.77 -40.85 -26.55
C ARG A 312 -8.10 -40.41 -25.12
N TRP A 313 -9.12 -41.00 -24.49
CA TRP A 313 -9.44 -40.71 -23.08
C TRP A 313 -8.30 -41.04 -22.13
N VAL A 314 -7.63 -42.20 -22.34
CA VAL A 314 -6.46 -42.56 -21.56
C VAL A 314 -5.32 -41.53 -21.73
N TYR A 315 -5.10 -41.01 -22.93
CA TYR A 315 -4.13 -39.95 -23.15
C TYR A 315 -4.52 -38.63 -22.46
N SER A 316 -5.80 -38.22 -22.54
CA SER A 316 -6.32 -37.05 -21.84
C SER A 316 -6.14 -37.15 -20.31
N ASP A 317 -6.51 -38.31 -19.72
CA ASP A 317 -6.32 -38.56 -18.30
C ASP A 317 -4.86 -38.58 -17.86
N LEU A 318 -3.96 -39.17 -18.68
CA LEU A 318 -2.53 -39.11 -18.41
C LEU A 318 -1.99 -37.68 -18.52
N GLY A 319 -2.47 -36.93 -19.52
CA GLY A 319 -2.14 -35.51 -19.68
C GLY A 319 -2.53 -34.68 -18.46
N ASN A 320 -3.78 -34.82 -18.00
CA ASN A 320 -4.29 -34.13 -16.80
C ASN A 320 -3.46 -34.45 -15.55
N ARG A 321 -3.17 -35.74 -15.33
CA ARG A 321 -2.27 -36.14 -14.21
C ARG A 321 -0.89 -35.53 -14.32
N LYS A 322 -0.34 -35.36 -15.52
CA LYS A 322 0.95 -34.71 -15.72
C LYS A 322 0.90 -33.22 -15.42
N LEU A 323 -0.25 -32.56 -15.68
CA LEU A 323 -0.47 -31.18 -15.23
C LEU A 323 -0.49 -31.08 -13.71
N ASP A 324 -1.19 -32.00 -13.02
CA ASP A 324 -1.24 -32.06 -11.55
C ASP A 324 0.15 -32.32 -10.95
N GLU A 325 1.02 -33.03 -11.66
CA GLU A 325 2.42 -33.26 -11.30
C GLU A 325 3.35 -32.08 -11.68
N GLU A 326 2.82 -30.98 -12.21
CA GLU A 326 3.56 -29.83 -12.77
C GLU A 326 4.50 -30.19 -13.94
N LYS A 327 4.28 -31.33 -14.58
CA LYS A 327 5.05 -31.84 -15.75
C LYS A 327 4.42 -31.43 -17.07
N ASN A 328 4.29 -30.13 -17.27
CA ASN A 328 3.51 -29.53 -18.36
C ASN A 328 3.97 -29.97 -19.75
N ALA A 329 5.26 -30.20 -19.97
CA ALA A 329 5.77 -30.67 -21.27
C ALA A 329 5.34 -32.12 -21.59
N GLU A 330 5.33 -33.00 -20.58
CA GLU A 330 4.83 -34.38 -20.73
C GLU A 330 3.32 -34.39 -20.95
N ALA A 331 2.57 -33.52 -20.27
CA ALA A 331 1.14 -33.33 -20.44
C ALA A 331 0.80 -32.97 -21.88
N LEU A 332 1.49 -31.99 -22.47
CA LEU A 332 1.31 -31.59 -23.86
C LEU A 332 1.54 -32.74 -24.86
N GLU A 333 2.52 -33.63 -24.63
CA GLU A 333 2.73 -34.79 -25.48
C GLU A 333 1.53 -35.74 -25.46
N TYR A 334 0.89 -35.94 -24.32
CA TYR A 334 -0.28 -36.77 -24.19
C TYR A 334 -1.50 -36.09 -24.83
N PHE A 335 -1.76 -34.82 -24.57
CA PHE A 335 -2.89 -34.12 -25.23
C PHE A 335 -2.73 -34.03 -26.74
N GLN A 336 -1.48 -33.89 -27.24
CA GLN A 336 -1.26 -33.96 -28.71
C GLN A 336 -1.59 -35.33 -29.27
N LYS A 337 -1.22 -36.43 -28.58
CA LYS A 337 -1.60 -37.77 -28.98
C LYS A 337 -3.11 -38.00 -28.93
N ALA A 338 -3.78 -37.44 -27.91
CA ALA A 338 -5.25 -37.46 -27.84
C ALA A 338 -5.85 -36.71 -29.02
N ARG A 339 -5.33 -35.52 -29.36
CA ARG A 339 -5.78 -34.71 -30.50
C ARG A 339 -5.59 -35.44 -31.84
N ASP A 340 -4.48 -36.15 -31.99
CA ASP A 340 -4.19 -36.92 -33.25
C ASP A 340 -5.19 -38.07 -33.48
N LEU A 341 -5.83 -38.58 -32.42
CA LEU A 341 -6.86 -39.61 -32.47
C LEU A 341 -8.28 -39.03 -32.67
N ALA A 342 -8.48 -37.75 -32.39
CA ALA A 342 -9.77 -37.09 -32.50
C ALA A 342 -10.23 -37.03 -33.97
N LYS A 343 -11.43 -37.57 -34.26
CA LYS A 343 -11.96 -37.67 -35.61
C LYS A 343 -13.18 -36.79 -35.85
N ASP A 344 -14.05 -36.67 -34.88
CA ASP A 344 -15.22 -35.83 -34.98
C ASP A 344 -15.03 -34.45 -34.39
N THR A 345 -15.97 -33.54 -34.66
CA THR A 345 -15.88 -32.13 -34.21
C THR A 345 -15.84 -31.98 -32.69
N ASN A 346 -16.61 -32.84 -31.98
CA ASN A 346 -16.67 -32.75 -30.53
C ASN A 346 -15.36 -33.20 -29.87
N ASP A 347 -14.79 -34.30 -30.38
CA ASP A 347 -13.50 -34.82 -29.97
C ASP A 347 -12.38 -33.79 -30.22
N ILE A 348 -12.42 -33.13 -31.36
CA ILE A 348 -11.48 -32.06 -31.73
C ILE A 348 -11.61 -30.91 -30.75
N ILE A 349 -12.83 -30.46 -30.49
CA ILE A 349 -13.10 -29.36 -29.51
C ILE A 349 -12.59 -29.74 -28.10
N ALA A 350 -12.86 -30.97 -27.64
CA ALA A 350 -12.44 -31.44 -26.33
C ALA A 350 -10.90 -31.42 -26.18
N THR A 351 -10.22 -32.10 -27.14
CA THR A 351 -8.74 -32.21 -27.07
C THR A 351 -8.03 -30.88 -27.32
N GLU A 352 -8.58 -30.00 -28.17
CA GLU A 352 -8.04 -28.67 -28.37
C GLU A 352 -8.29 -27.76 -27.16
N SER A 353 -9.37 -27.99 -26.41
CA SER A 353 -9.59 -27.30 -25.12
C SER A 353 -8.53 -27.68 -24.09
N GLU A 354 -8.17 -28.97 -23.99
CA GLU A 354 -7.10 -29.46 -23.13
C GLU A 354 -5.73 -28.88 -23.53
N LEU A 355 -5.45 -28.85 -24.84
CA LEU A 355 -4.21 -28.22 -25.35
C LEU A 355 -4.15 -26.72 -25.06
N ALA A 356 -5.26 -26.00 -25.29
CA ALA A 356 -5.33 -24.58 -25.00
C ALA A 356 -5.04 -24.32 -23.53
N TRP A 357 -5.69 -25.05 -22.64
CA TRP A 357 -5.52 -24.94 -21.21
C TRP A 357 -4.07 -25.26 -20.77
N ALA A 358 -3.47 -26.33 -21.31
CA ALA A 358 -2.07 -26.68 -21.01
C ALA A 358 -1.08 -25.62 -21.50
N TYR A 359 -1.32 -25.00 -22.65
CA TYR A 359 -0.50 -23.89 -23.15
C TYR A 359 -0.65 -22.63 -22.31
N ASP A 360 -1.82 -22.36 -21.74
CA ASP A 360 -2.04 -21.24 -20.81
C ASP A 360 -1.23 -21.41 -19.54
N PHE A 361 -1.17 -22.62 -18.98
CA PHE A 361 -0.28 -22.90 -17.85
C PHE A 361 1.21 -22.65 -18.15
N LEU A 362 1.62 -22.91 -19.39
CA LEU A 362 2.98 -22.64 -19.87
C LEU A 362 3.20 -21.18 -20.26
N ARG A 363 2.17 -20.33 -20.19
CA ARG A 363 2.16 -18.94 -20.67
C ARG A 363 2.52 -18.79 -22.15
N GLU A 364 2.28 -19.85 -22.94
CA GLU A 364 2.43 -19.83 -24.40
C GLU A 364 1.12 -19.36 -25.07
N TYR A 365 0.73 -18.14 -24.72
CA TYR A 365 -0.59 -17.57 -25.04
C TYR A 365 -0.93 -17.53 -26.54
N GLU A 366 0.04 -17.36 -27.45
CA GLU A 366 -0.20 -17.40 -28.90
C GLU A 366 -0.71 -18.77 -29.35
N LYS A 367 -0.16 -19.85 -28.79
CA LYS A 367 -0.59 -21.21 -29.14
C LYS A 367 -1.97 -21.51 -28.57
N ALA A 368 -2.19 -21.18 -27.28
CA ALA A 368 -3.50 -21.30 -26.65
C ALA A 368 -4.58 -20.54 -27.43
N TYR A 369 -4.30 -19.29 -27.77
CA TYR A 369 -5.19 -18.46 -28.60
C TYR A 369 -5.50 -19.10 -29.96
N GLY A 370 -4.51 -19.74 -30.59
CA GLY A 370 -4.70 -20.46 -31.87
C GLY A 370 -5.72 -21.59 -31.76
N TYR A 371 -5.63 -22.42 -30.72
CA TYR A 371 -6.58 -23.50 -30.46
C TYR A 371 -7.97 -22.97 -30.10
N LEU A 372 -8.07 -22.02 -29.21
CA LEU A 372 -9.35 -21.41 -28.80
C LEU A 372 -10.08 -20.77 -30.00
N LYS A 373 -9.35 -20.11 -30.88
CA LYS A 373 -9.93 -19.59 -32.11
C LYS A 373 -10.46 -20.67 -33.04
N ASN A 374 -9.77 -21.83 -33.13
CA ASN A 374 -10.25 -22.97 -33.90
C ASN A 374 -11.54 -23.55 -33.28
N ILE A 375 -11.58 -23.69 -31.96
CA ILE A 375 -12.76 -24.14 -31.20
C ILE A 375 -13.99 -23.26 -31.51
N ILE A 376 -13.83 -21.92 -31.53
CA ILE A 376 -14.93 -21.03 -31.97
C ILE A 376 -15.34 -21.30 -33.40
N SER A 377 -14.39 -21.54 -34.32
CA SER A 377 -14.70 -21.81 -35.73
C SER A 377 -15.45 -23.12 -35.91
N LEU A 378 -15.31 -24.04 -34.95
CA LEU A 378 -16.02 -25.33 -34.91
C LEU A 378 -17.40 -25.25 -34.22
N GLY A 379 -17.78 -24.04 -33.75
CA GLY A 379 -19.12 -23.75 -33.26
C GLY A 379 -19.27 -23.67 -31.72
N ARG A 380 -18.18 -23.86 -30.94
CA ARG A 380 -18.24 -23.72 -29.50
C ARG A 380 -17.88 -22.29 -29.09
N ASP A 381 -18.87 -21.50 -28.65
CA ASP A 381 -18.73 -20.11 -28.26
C ASP A 381 -19.45 -19.87 -26.91
N ASP A 382 -18.98 -20.55 -25.89
CA ASP A 382 -19.56 -20.54 -24.54
C ASP A 382 -18.78 -19.69 -23.56
N ILE A 383 -19.23 -19.67 -22.29
CA ILE A 383 -18.62 -18.96 -21.17
C ILE A 383 -17.14 -19.34 -21.02
N TRP A 384 -16.83 -20.65 -21.09
CA TRP A 384 -15.48 -21.13 -20.89
C TRP A 384 -14.52 -20.60 -21.96
N VAL A 385 -14.89 -20.79 -23.25
CA VAL A 385 -14.04 -20.34 -24.37
C VAL A 385 -13.77 -18.83 -24.33
N ASN A 386 -14.80 -18.02 -24.05
CA ASN A 386 -14.62 -16.57 -23.98
C ASN A 386 -13.77 -16.17 -22.77
N SER A 387 -13.87 -16.88 -21.66
CA SER A 387 -13.01 -16.63 -20.49
C SER A 387 -11.54 -16.96 -20.75
N GLU A 388 -11.26 -18.11 -21.36
CA GLU A 388 -9.89 -18.50 -21.72
C GLU A 388 -9.30 -17.58 -22.79
N LEU A 389 -10.11 -17.19 -23.81
CA LEU A 389 -9.66 -16.18 -24.77
C LEU A 389 -9.33 -14.85 -24.11
N GLY A 390 -10.15 -14.40 -23.17
CA GLY A 390 -9.87 -13.20 -22.37
C GLY A 390 -8.54 -13.33 -21.63
N TYR A 391 -8.29 -14.50 -21.04
CA TYR A 391 -7.04 -14.77 -20.31
C TYR A 391 -5.82 -14.76 -21.25
N CYS A 392 -5.87 -15.49 -22.36
CA CYS A 392 -4.82 -15.50 -23.37
C CYS A 392 -4.52 -14.12 -23.94
N LEU A 393 -5.58 -13.37 -24.32
CA LEU A 393 -5.45 -12.04 -24.91
C LEU A 393 -4.86 -11.04 -23.89
N GLY A 394 -5.23 -11.18 -22.61
CA GLY A 394 -4.60 -10.41 -21.51
C GLY A 394 -3.11 -10.71 -21.41
N GLY A 395 -2.72 -12.00 -21.47
CA GLY A 395 -1.32 -12.42 -21.48
C GLY A 395 -0.54 -11.97 -22.73
N LEU A 396 -1.23 -11.71 -23.84
CA LEU A 396 -0.67 -11.14 -25.08
C LEU A 396 -0.70 -9.60 -25.09
N GLU A 397 -1.03 -8.96 -23.97
CA GLU A 397 -1.15 -7.50 -23.82
C GLU A 397 -2.21 -6.86 -24.77
N LYS A 398 -3.11 -7.67 -25.31
CA LYS A 398 -4.24 -7.21 -26.14
C LYS A 398 -5.44 -6.87 -25.27
N TYR A 399 -5.26 -5.94 -24.35
CA TYR A 399 -6.18 -5.64 -23.27
C TYR A 399 -7.61 -5.35 -23.73
N LYS A 400 -7.81 -4.59 -24.80
CA LYS A 400 -9.15 -4.25 -25.32
C LYS A 400 -9.89 -5.48 -25.84
N GLU A 401 -9.18 -6.33 -26.59
CA GLU A 401 -9.77 -7.58 -27.11
C GLU A 401 -10.07 -8.55 -25.95
N ALA A 402 -9.21 -8.58 -24.92
CA ALA A 402 -9.43 -9.37 -23.71
C ALA A 402 -10.68 -8.92 -22.94
N ILE A 403 -10.87 -7.61 -22.80
CA ILE A 403 -12.07 -7.02 -22.18
C ILE A 403 -13.32 -7.46 -22.92
N GLU A 404 -13.36 -7.32 -24.26
CA GLU A 404 -14.50 -7.75 -25.08
C GLU A 404 -14.87 -9.22 -24.85
N LYS A 405 -13.87 -10.08 -24.65
CA LYS A 405 -14.09 -11.51 -24.39
C LYS A 405 -14.63 -11.81 -23.00
N TYR A 406 -14.09 -11.14 -21.97
CA TYR A 406 -14.63 -11.29 -20.63
C TYR A 406 -16.03 -10.66 -20.48
N GLU A 407 -16.29 -9.51 -21.10
CA GLU A 407 -17.61 -8.91 -21.11
C GLU A 407 -18.62 -9.86 -21.79
N LYS A 408 -18.22 -10.52 -22.89
CA LYS A 408 -19.05 -11.54 -23.51
C LYS A 408 -19.28 -12.74 -22.59
N ALA A 409 -18.28 -13.18 -21.84
CA ALA A 409 -18.48 -14.26 -20.87
C ALA A 409 -19.49 -13.84 -19.77
N VAL A 410 -19.46 -12.60 -19.34
CA VAL A 410 -20.46 -12.03 -18.39
C VAL A 410 -21.86 -11.97 -19.05
N GLU A 411 -21.97 -11.53 -20.30
CA GLU A 411 -23.22 -11.52 -21.05
C GLU A 411 -23.83 -12.92 -21.21
N LEU A 412 -22.98 -13.94 -21.36
CA LEU A 412 -23.36 -15.35 -21.41
C LEU A 412 -23.74 -15.94 -20.04
N GLY A 413 -23.63 -15.15 -18.95
CA GLY A 413 -24.06 -15.51 -17.60
C GLY A 413 -22.96 -15.81 -16.61
N ARG A 414 -21.66 -15.57 -16.93
CA ARG A 414 -20.60 -15.70 -15.94
C ARG A 414 -20.71 -14.59 -14.90
N ASN A 415 -20.87 -14.98 -13.63
CA ASN A 415 -21.08 -14.05 -12.54
C ASN A 415 -20.30 -14.50 -11.29
N ASP A 416 -18.98 -14.48 -11.36
CA ASP A 416 -18.09 -14.77 -10.22
C ASP A 416 -17.12 -13.61 -9.98
N SER A 417 -16.57 -13.49 -8.77
CA SER A 417 -15.62 -12.43 -8.41
C SER A 417 -14.38 -12.45 -9.30
N TRP A 418 -13.96 -13.64 -9.75
CA TRP A 418 -12.79 -13.82 -10.60
C TRP A 418 -12.90 -13.07 -11.93
N VAL A 419 -14.04 -13.18 -12.64
CA VAL A 419 -14.22 -12.49 -13.94
C VAL A 419 -14.21 -10.98 -13.76
N TYR A 420 -14.84 -10.48 -12.71
CA TYR A 420 -14.85 -9.05 -12.40
C TYR A 420 -13.47 -8.54 -11.96
N ALA A 421 -12.71 -9.34 -11.22
CA ALA A 421 -11.32 -9.06 -10.89
C ALA A 421 -10.45 -8.94 -12.15
N ARG A 422 -10.64 -9.85 -13.14
CA ARG A 422 -9.92 -9.78 -14.42
C ARG A 422 -10.31 -8.57 -15.26
N LEU A 423 -11.60 -8.24 -15.34
CA LEU A 423 -12.07 -7.03 -16.02
C LEU A 423 -11.51 -5.78 -15.36
N GLY A 424 -11.59 -5.67 -14.04
CA GLY A 424 -11.02 -4.55 -13.31
C GLY A 424 -9.51 -4.39 -13.56
N ALA A 425 -8.76 -5.50 -13.53
CA ALA A 425 -7.33 -5.49 -13.81
C ALA A 425 -7.02 -5.02 -15.24
N LEU A 426 -7.78 -5.50 -16.24
CA LEU A 426 -7.59 -5.09 -17.63
C LEU A 426 -7.95 -3.63 -17.89
N TYR A 427 -9.01 -3.12 -17.26
CA TYR A 427 -9.35 -1.70 -17.32
C TYR A 427 -8.30 -0.82 -16.63
N LYS A 428 -7.65 -1.32 -15.58
CA LYS A 428 -6.50 -0.68 -14.93
C LYS A 428 -5.32 -0.54 -15.90
N GLU A 429 -5.01 -1.60 -16.68
CA GLU A 429 -3.92 -1.57 -17.66
C GLU A 429 -4.14 -0.56 -18.80
N ILE A 430 -5.39 -0.27 -19.15
CA ILE A 430 -5.72 0.78 -20.13
C ILE A 430 -6.03 2.14 -19.48
N GLU A 431 -5.74 2.29 -18.18
CA GLU A 431 -5.91 3.51 -17.38
C GLU A 431 -7.37 4.01 -17.27
N ASP A 432 -8.37 3.16 -17.52
CA ASP A 432 -9.78 3.47 -17.29
C ASP A 432 -10.17 3.14 -15.84
N TYR A 433 -9.72 3.98 -14.93
CA TYR A 433 -9.89 3.77 -13.48
C TYR A 433 -11.35 3.86 -12.99
N GLU A 434 -12.25 4.48 -13.77
CA GLU A 434 -13.67 4.50 -13.42
C GLU A 434 -14.30 3.12 -13.62
N LYS A 435 -14.02 2.48 -14.75
CA LYS A 435 -14.46 1.10 -14.99
C LYS A 435 -13.73 0.10 -14.11
N THR A 436 -12.44 0.32 -13.83
CA THR A 436 -11.69 -0.48 -12.85
C THR A 436 -12.43 -0.53 -11.51
N LEU A 437 -12.82 0.64 -11.00
CA LEU A 437 -13.58 0.74 -9.75
C LEU A 437 -14.94 0.03 -9.84
N GLU A 438 -15.68 0.24 -10.94
CA GLU A 438 -16.99 -0.37 -11.16
C GLU A 438 -16.91 -1.90 -11.12
N TYR A 439 -15.96 -2.49 -11.87
CA TYR A 439 -15.84 -3.94 -11.94
C TYR A 439 -15.31 -4.57 -10.64
N TYR A 440 -14.38 -3.93 -9.94
CA TYR A 440 -13.96 -4.42 -8.63
C TYR A 440 -15.08 -4.32 -7.60
N GLN A 441 -15.94 -3.29 -7.66
CA GLN A 441 -17.12 -3.21 -6.79
C GLN A 441 -18.12 -4.33 -7.08
N LYS A 442 -18.39 -4.62 -8.36
CA LYS A 442 -19.23 -5.78 -8.76
C LYS A 442 -18.64 -7.10 -8.26
N GLY A 443 -17.32 -7.25 -8.30
CA GLY A 443 -16.66 -8.42 -7.76
C GLY A 443 -16.89 -8.59 -6.26
N LEU A 444 -16.82 -7.49 -5.47
CA LEU A 444 -17.13 -7.52 -4.04
C LEU A 444 -18.63 -7.64 -3.72
N GLU A 445 -19.53 -7.33 -4.65
CA GLU A 445 -20.95 -7.62 -4.50
C GLU A 445 -21.22 -9.12 -4.58
N VAL A 446 -20.41 -9.84 -5.38
CA VAL A 446 -20.51 -11.31 -5.52
C VAL A 446 -19.75 -12.01 -4.41
N ASP A 447 -18.51 -11.59 -4.15
CA ASP A 447 -17.68 -12.11 -3.05
C ASP A 447 -17.11 -10.94 -2.22
N PRO A 448 -17.76 -10.58 -1.12
CA PRO A 448 -17.31 -9.51 -0.24
C PRO A 448 -15.97 -9.76 0.45
N GLU A 449 -15.45 -10.98 0.40
CA GLU A 449 -14.22 -11.40 1.06
C GLU A 449 -13.07 -11.67 0.08
N ASP A 450 -13.26 -11.37 -1.21
CA ASP A 450 -12.20 -11.51 -2.20
C ASP A 450 -11.00 -10.60 -1.88
N ILE A 451 -9.98 -11.23 -1.30
CA ILE A 451 -8.76 -10.54 -0.82
C ILE A 451 -8.03 -9.85 -1.97
N TYR A 452 -8.04 -10.42 -3.18
CA TYR A 452 -7.37 -9.81 -4.34
C TYR A 452 -8.04 -8.49 -4.70
N ILE A 453 -9.37 -8.49 -4.83
CA ILE A 453 -10.13 -7.27 -5.17
C ILE A 453 -10.00 -6.22 -4.07
N LEU A 454 -10.05 -6.61 -2.79
CA LEU A 454 -9.83 -5.69 -1.68
C LEU A 454 -8.48 -4.98 -1.78
N CYS A 455 -7.42 -5.71 -2.10
CA CYS A 455 -6.09 -5.13 -2.26
C CYS A 455 -5.98 -4.21 -3.50
N GLU A 456 -6.59 -4.59 -4.61
CA GLU A 456 -6.60 -3.77 -5.82
C GLU A 456 -7.41 -2.47 -5.64
N LEU A 457 -8.53 -2.55 -4.92
CA LEU A 457 -9.30 -1.36 -4.54
C LEU A 457 -8.51 -0.44 -3.62
N ALA A 458 -7.81 -1.00 -2.64
CA ALA A 458 -6.95 -0.21 -1.77
C ALA A 458 -5.91 0.54 -2.60
N TRP A 459 -5.20 -0.17 -3.48
CA TRP A 459 -4.24 0.46 -4.39
C TRP A 459 -4.87 1.58 -5.24
N LEU A 460 -6.08 1.37 -5.75
CA LEU A 460 -6.80 2.36 -6.57
C LEU A 460 -7.14 3.62 -5.77
N TYR A 461 -7.62 3.45 -4.53
CA TYR A 461 -7.94 4.58 -3.65
C TYR A 461 -6.68 5.32 -3.23
N ASP A 462 -5.62 4.62 -2.86
CA ASP A 462 -4.37 5.19 -2.41
C ASP A 462 -3.63 5.96 -3.52
N ASN A 463 -3.54 5.39 -4.73
CA ASN A 463 -2.67 5.94 -5.78
C ASN A 463 -3.39 6.79 -6.81
N ILE A 464 -4.70 6.59 -7.03
CA ILE A 464 -5.45 7.26 -8.09
C ILE A 464 -6.48 8.25 -7.55
N LYS A 465 -7.16 7.87 -6.47
CA LYS A 465 -8.21 8.72 -5.87
C LYS A 465 -7.69 9.64 -4.78
N ASP A 466 -6.44 9.46 -4.33
CA ASP A 466 -5.81 10.18 -3.22
C ASP A 466 -6.66 10.11 -1.93
N ASP A 467 -7.24 8.94 -1.66
CA ASP A 467 -8.13 8.66 -0.53
C ASP A 467 -7.57 7.47 0.29
N CYS A 468 -6.45 7.75 0.98
CA CYS A 468 -5.77 6.73 1.79
C CYS A 468 -6.62 6.23 2.99
N GLU A 469 -7.62 7.00 3.44
CA GLU A 469 -8.52 6.52 4.50
C GLU A 469 -9.34 5.33 4.01
N LYS A 470 -9.89 5.45 2.81
CA LYS A 470 -10.68 4.39 2.20
C LYS A 470 -9.81 3.22 1.72
N GLY A 471 -8.62 3.51 1.19
CA GLY A 471 -7.62 2.48 0.89
C GLY A 471 -7.30 1.62 2.11
N LEU A 472 -7.06 2.27 3.24
CA LEU A 472 -6.77 1.62 4.51
C LEU A 472 -7.93 0.71 5.00
N GLU A 473 -9.20 1.13 4.83
CA GLU A 473 -10.35 0.28 5.17
C GLU A 473 -10.31 -1.06 4.44
N TYR A 474 -10.00 -1.05 3.14
CA TYR A 474 -9.87 -2.26 2.33
C TYR A 474 -8.66 -3.12 2.73
N LEU A 475 -7.51 -2.47 3.01
CA LEU A 475 -6.31 -3.18 3.47
C LEU A 475 -6.54 -3.87 4.82
N GLU A 476 -7.16 -3.17 5.78
CA GLU A 476 -7.49 -3.75 7.09
C GLU A 476 -8.47 -4.91 6.96
N LYS A 477 -9.45 -4.81 6.06
CA LYS A 477 -10.37 -5.91 5.78
C LYS A 477 -9.62 -7.12 5.20
N ALA A 478 -8.76 -6.93 4.22
CA ALA A 478 -7.93 -8.01 3.66
C ALA A 478 -7.04 -8.66 4.72
N LYS A 479 -6.47 -7.86 5.62
CA LYS A 479 -5.67 -8.35 6.73
C LYS A 479 -6.49 -9.18 7.72
N ASN A 480 -7.68 -8.74 8.07
CA ASN A 480 -8.59 -9.45 8.98
C ASN A 480 -9.05 -10.78 8.40
N LEU A 481 -9.12 -10.90 7.08
CA LEU A 481 -9.39 -12.15 6.35
C LEU A 481 -8.17 -13.08 6.27
N GLY A 482 -7.06 -12.73 6.92
CA GLY A 482 -5.89 -13.60 7.09
C GLY A 482 -4.71 -13.28 6.18
N ARG A 483 -4.77 -12.25 5.34
CA ARG A 483 -3.60 -11.81 4.57
C ARG A 483 -2.65 -11.01 5.44
N ASP A 484 -1.56 -11.61 5.90
CA ASP A 484 -0.54 -10.97 6.74
C ASP A 484 0.87 -11.17 6.14
N ASP A 485 1.04 -10.82 4.89
CA ASP A 485 2.29 -10.91 4.16
C ASP A 485 3.07 -9.58 4.17
N VAL A 486 4.23 -9.60 3.53
CA VAL A 486 5.10 -8.42 3.37
C VAL A 486 4.35 -7.26 2.71
N TRP A 487 3.57 -7.55 1.66
CA TRP A 487 2.92 -6.53 0.87
C TRP A 487 1.85 -5.78 1.68
N ILE A 488 0.92 -6.52 2.33
CA ILE A 488 -0.19 -5.89 3.06
C ILE A 488 0.32 -5.00 4.22
N ASN A 489 1.36 -5.46 4.94
CA ASN A 489 1.93 -4.66 6.03
C ASN A 489 2.66 -3.41 5.49
N SER A 490 3.30 -3.52 4.33
CA SER A 490 3.92 -2.36 3.66
C SER A 490 2.90 -1.31 3.26
N GLU A 491 1.81 -1.72 2.60
CA GLU A 491 0.77 -0.79 2.13
C GLU A 491 0.03 -0.13 3.30
N ILE A 492 -0.31 -0.88 4.35
CA ILE A 492 -0.93 -0.31 5.56
C ILE A 492 0.01 0.72 6.21
N GLY A 493 1.29 0.40 6.33
CA GLY A 493 2.28 1.32 6.89
C GLY A 493 2.42 2.59 6.06
N TRP A 494 2.47 2.44 4.74
CA TRP A 494 2.51 3.55 3.79
C TRP A 494 1.25 4.44 3.88
N ALA A 495 0.06 3.83 3.91
CA ALA A 495 -1.19 4.56 4.03
C ALA A 495 -1.24 5.37 5.34
N TYR A 496 -0.82 4.79 6.47
CA TYR A 496 -0.73 5.53 7.74
C TYR A 496 0.29 6.68 7.67
N ASN A 497 1.42 6.52 6.98
CA ASN A 497 2.38 7.60 6.76
C ASN A 497 1.75 8.77 5.99
N HIS A 498 1.00 8.48 4.93
CA HIS A 498 0.31 9.50 4.13
C HIS A 498 -0.80 10.20 4.92
N LEU A 499 -1.44 9.50 5.85
CA LEU A 499 -2.42 10.07 6.78
C LEU A 499 -1.78 10.79 7.98
N ASN A 500 -0.46 10.95 8.00
CA ASN A 500 0.31 11.52 9.11
C ASN A 500 0.09 10.81 10.46
N GLN A 501 -0.24 9.52 10.45
CA GLN A 501 -0.44 8.68 11.64
C GLN A 501 0.80 7.79 11.89
N PHE A 502 1.94 8.44 12.10
CA PHE A 502 3.26 7.79 12.11
C PHE A 502 3.43 6.75 13.23
N GLU A 503 2.82 6.95 14.40
CA GLU A 503 2.83 5.96 15.49
C GLU A 503 2.15 4.66 15.10
N LYS A 504 1.15 4.73 14.22
CA LYS A 504 0.47 3.53 13.70
C LYS A 504 1.22 2.92 12.52
N ALA A 505 1.90 3.73 11.72
CA ALA A 505 2.67 3.25 10.57
C ALA A 505 3.82 2.32 10.98
N LEU A 506 4.58 2.70 12.01
CA LEU A 506 5.80 2.00 12.43
C LEU A 506 5.62 0.50 12.67
N PRO A 507 4.64 0.01 13.47
CA PRO A 507 4.46 -1.41 13.71
C PRO A 507 4.27 -2.23 12.43
N TYR A 508 3.59 -1.68 11.44
CA TYR A 508 3.35 -2.36 10.17
C TYR A 508 4.59 -2.37 9.27
N LEU A 509 5.32 -1.25 9.21
CA LEU A 509 6.58 -1.17 8.45
C LEU A 509 7.66 -2.07 9.07
N GLU A 510 7.77 -2.08 10.39
CA GLU A 510 8.68 -2.98 11.11
C GLU A 510 8.29 -4.46 10.87
N LYS A 511 6.99 -4.76 10.88
CA LYS A 511 6.49 -6.11 10.56
C LYS A 511 6.80 -6.51 9.12
N ALA A 512 6.64 -5.62 8.15
CA ALA A 512 7.02 -5.88 6.76
C ALA A 512 8.52 -6.21 6.64
N LYS A 513 9.35 -5.49 7.38
CA LYS A 513 10.79 -5.75 7.46
C LYS A 513 11.10 -7.09 8.12
N GLU A 514 10.45 -7.43 9.23
CA GLU A 514 10.58 -8.75 9.89
C GLU A 514 10.19 -9.91 8.97
N LEU A 515 9.18 -9.71 8.13
CA LEU A 515 8.72 -10.68 7.12
C LEU A 515 9.65 -10.79 5.91
N GLY A 516 10.73 -10.01 5.88
CA GLY A 516 11.80 -10.12 4.88
C GLY A 516 11.89 -9.00 3.86
N ARG A 517 11.14 -7.90 4.00
CA ARG A 517 11.34 -6.72 3.15
C ARG A 517 12.59 -5.96 3.60
N ASP A 518 13.64 -6.00 2.79
CA ASP A 518 14.93 -5.37 3.07
C ASP A 518 15.42 -4.58 1.85
N ASP A 519 14.50 -3.78 1.27
CA ASP A 519 14.76 -2.93 0.10
C ASP A 519 14.88 -1.45 0.52
N GLU A 520 15.27 -0.63 -0.43
CA GLU A 520 15.42 0.82 -0.24
C GLU A 520 14.10 1.52 0.11
N TRP A 521 12.97 0.93 -0.30
CA TRP A 521 11.65 1.51 -0.06
C TRP A 521 11.27 1.44 1.42
N ILE A 522 11.44 0.26 2.06
CA ILE A 522 11.05 0.07 3.47
C ILE A 522 11.85 0.98 4.40
N TYR A 523 13.15 1.17 4.09
CA TYR A 523 13.98 2.05 4.88
C TYR A 523 13.59 3.52 4.70
N PHE A 524 13.16 3.93 3.51
CA PHE A 524 12.63 5.26 3.29
C PHE A 524 11.36 5.51 4.13
N GLU A 525 10.39 4.60 4.09
CA GLU A 525 9.13 4.73 4.83
C GLU A 525 9.33 4.70 6.35
N LEU A 526 10.23 3.85 6.86
CA LEU A 526 10.63 3.85 8.26
C LEU A 526 11.30 5.18 8.64
N GLY A 527 12.20 5.66 7.80
CA GLY A 527 12.87 6.95 7.99
C GLY A 527 11.87 8.09 8.06
N TYR A 528 10.86 8.07 7.19
CA TYR A 528 9.79 9.06 7.15
C TYR A 528 8.96 9.06 8.45
N SER A 529 8.58 7.90 8.94
CA SER A 529 7.87 7.75 10.22
C SER A 529 8.72 8.21 11.42
N PHE A 530 9.97 7.72 11.52
CA PHE A 530 10.84 8.06 12.65
C PHE A 530 11.12 9.55 12.72
N ALA A 531 11.45 10.18 11.62
CA ALA A 531 11.79 11.59 11.56
C ALA A 531 10.60 12.48 11.98
N ARG A 532 9.38 12.14 11.61
CA ARG A 532 8.15 12.87 11.99
C ARG A 532 7.73 12.62 13.44
N LEU A 533 8.22 11.56 14.09
CA LEU A 533 8.03 11.26 15.50
C LEU A 533 9.13 11.84 16.39
N ASP A 534 9.87 12.84 15.91
CA ASP A 534 10.99 13.49 16.61
C ASP A 534 12.19 12.57 16.89
N LYS A 535 12.21 11.38 16.28
CA LYS A 535 13.33 10.43 16.28
C LYS A 535 14.23 10.66 15.05
N VAL A 536 14.73 11.91 14.95
CA VAL A 536 15.38 12.37 13.71
C VAL A 536 16.66 11.58 13.40
N ASN A 537 17.42 11.16 14.41
CA ASN A 537 18.65 10.42 14.17
C ASN A 537 18.36 9.03 13.60
N GLU A 538 17.38 8.30 14.17
CA GLU A 538 16.91 7.00 13.64
C GLU A 538 16.33 7.15 12.22
N GLY A 539 15.61 8.24 11.99
CA GLY A 539 15.10 8.59 10.66
C GLY A 539 16.22 8.76 9.63
N LEU A 540 17.25 9.53 9.99
CA LEU A 540 18.42 9.75 9.12
C LEU A 540 19.22 8.46 8.85
N GLU A 541 19.37 7.58 9.86
CA GLU A 541 20.00 6.26 9.66
C GLU A 541 19.22 5.42 8.65
N CYS A 542 17.89 5.43 8.75
CA CYS A 542 17.03 4.72 7.78
C CYS A 542 17.15 5.32 6.37
N TYR A 543 17.07 6.64 6.22
CA TYR A 543 17.26 7.29 4.91
C TYR A 543 18.63 7.03 4.31
N GLN A 544 19.68 7.01 5.14
CA GLN A 544 21.02 6.70 4.72
C GLN A 544 21.14 5.27 4.22
N LYS A 545 20.45 4.35 4.89
CA LYS A 545 20.35 2.95 4.46
C LYS A 545 19.58 2.82 3.14
N ALA A 546 18.48 3.55 2.97
CA ALA A 546 17.76 3.61 1.70
C ALA A 546 18.67 4.09 0.55
N LEU A 547 19.47 5.11 0.81
CA LEU A 547 20.45 5.64 -0.16
C LEU A 547 21.52 4.59 -0.52
N GLU A 548 22.07 3.87 0.46
CA GLU A 548 23.05 2.79 0.26
C GLU A 548 22.49 1.66 -0.61
N LEU A 549 21.19 1.37 -0.48
CA LEU A 549 20.49 0.36 -1.25
C LEU A 549 20.07 0.84 -2.65
N GLY A 550 20.31 2.11 -2.97
CA GLY A 550 20.12 2.63 -4.31
C GLY A 550 19.00 3.67 -4.48
N LYS A 551 18.27 4.04 -3.42
CA LYS A 551 17.23 5.06 -3.47
C LYS A 551 17.83 6.47 -3.47
N ASP A 552 18.58 6.77 -4.53
CA ASP A 552 19.25 8.05 -4.71
C ASP A 552 18.39 9.01 -5.55
N ASP A 553 17.21 9.30 -5.04
CA ASP A 553 16.18 10.10 -5.67
C ASP A 553 15.97 11.46 -4.96
N ILE A 554 15.10 12.29 -5.55
CA ILE A 554 14.77 13.60 -5.01
C ILE A 554 14.13 13.52 -3.62
N PRO A 555 13.12 12.64 -3.34
CA PRO A 555 12.54 12.53 -2.01
C PRO A 555 13.56 12.18 -0.93
N THR A 556 14.38 11.16 -1.15
CA THR A 556 15.36 10.70 -0.15
C THR A 556 16.40 11.77 0.17
N ASN A 557 17.00 12.37 -0.87
CA ASN A 557 17.97 13.45 -0.66
C ASN A 557 17.33 14.68 -0.04
N GLY A 558 16.07 14.99 -0.41
CA GLY A 558 15.32 16.10 0.17
C GLY A 558 15.04 15.90 1.66
N GLU A 559 14.60 14.73 2.08
CA GLU A 559 14.35 14.41 3.49
C GLU A 559 15.67 14.46 4.32
N ILE A 560 16.74 13.85 3.81
CA ILE A 560 18.05 13.92 4.48
C ILE A 560 18.50 15.37 4.64
N GLY A 561 18.46 16.16 3.57
CA GLY A 561 18.86 17.56 3.60
C GLY A 561 18.03 18.38 4.58
N TYR A 562 16.72 18.22 4.54
CA TYR A 562 15.78 18.92 5.44
C TYR A 562 16.03 18.60 6.91
N TRP A 563 16.18 17.32 7.27
CA TRP A 563 16.38 16.94 8.66
C TRP A 563 17.78 17.27 9.19
N LEU A 564 18.82 17.23 8.36
CA LEU A 564 20.15 17.70 8.72
C LEU A 564 20.15 19.22 8.97
N ASP A 565 19.43 19.98 8.16
CA ASP A 565 19.22 21.41 8.36
C ASP A 565 18.54 21.69 9.71
N HIS A 566 17.47 20.97 10.03
CA HIS A 566 16.76 21.07 11.32
C HIS A 566 17.66 20.77 12.54
N LEU A 567 18.64 19.87 12.36
CA LEU A 567 19.65 19.57 13.38
C LEU A 567 20.79 20.62 13.42
N GLY A 568 20.73 21.67 12.60
CA GLY A 568 21.77 22.69 12.51
C GLY A 568 23.06 22.20 11.80
N LYS A 569 23.02 21.03 11.15
CA LYS A 569 24.16 20.44 10.42
C LYS A 569 24.21 20.92 8.96
N TYR A 570 24.23 22.26 8.79
CA TYR A 570 24.10 22.90 7.47
C TYR A 570 25.15 22.47 6.44
N ASN A 571 26.39 22.24 6.89
CA ASN A 571 27.47 21.74 6.00
C ASN A 571 27.19 20.33 5.47
N GLU A 572 26.50 19.49 6.24
CA GLU A 572 26.13 18.14 5.83
C GLU A 572 24.84 18.14 5.00
N ALA A 573 23.91 19.07 5.28
CA ALA A 573 22.63 19.22 4.58
C ALA A 573 22.79 19.68 3.13
N LEU A 574 23.64 20.68 2.92
CA LEU A 574 23.79 21.38 1.64
C LEU A 574 24.08 20.45 0.46
N PRO A 575 25.00 19.46 0.52
CA PRO A 575 25.25 18.54 -0.58
C PRO A 575 24.04 17.74 -1.03
N TYR A 576 23.16 17.34 -0.11
CA TYR A 576 21.94 16.59 -0.42
C TYR A 576 20.89 17.48 -1.08
N LEU A 577 20.70 18.70 -0.60
CA LEU A 577 19.79 19.67 -1.21
C LEU A 577 20.28 20.07 -2.62
N GLU A 578 21.56 20.31 -2.81
CA GLU A 578 22.14 20.57 -4.13
C GLU A 578 21.97 19.35 -5.07
N LYS A 579 22.00 18.14 -4.54
CA LYS A 579 21.77 16.94 -5.31
C LYS A 579 20.33 16.86 -5.80
N CYS A 580 19.34 17.21 -4.98
CA CYS A 580 17.95 17.34 -5.42
C CYS A 580 17.83 18.26 -6.64
N LYS A 581 18.55 19.38 -6.63
CA LYS A 581 18.58 20.31 -7.76
C LYS A 581 19.23 19.70 -9.00
N LYS A 582 20.33 18.97 -8.86
CA LYS A 582 20.99 18.24 -9.95
C LYS A 582 20.11 17.13 -10.54
N LEU A 583 19.27 16.50 -9.72
CA LEU A 583 18.29 15.49 -10.14
C LEU A 583 17.04 16.09 -10.80
N GLY A 584 16.97 17.42 -10.92
CA GLY A 584 15.93 18.13 -11.67
C GLY A 584 14.88 18.85 -10.82
N ARG A 585 14.99 18.86 -9.48
CA ARG A 585 14.10 19.64 -8.62
C ARG A 585 14.62 21.05 -8.48
N ASP A 586 14.06 22.00 -9.25
CA ASP A 586 14.38 23.43 -9.18
C ASP A 586 13.12 24.24 -8.85
N ASP A 587 12.45 23.88 -7.78
CA ASP A 587 11.27 24.57 -7.30
C ASP A 587 11.59 25.60 -6.21
N GLN A 588 10.56 26.33 -5.80
CA GLN A 588 10.66 27.32 -4.74
C GLN A 588 11.16 26.75 -3.40
N TRP A 589 10.81 25.49 -3.07
CA TRP A 589 11.18 24.88 -1.79
C TRP A 589 12.69 24.62 -1.74
N ILE A 590 13.24 23.91 -2.73
CA ILE A 590 14.66 23.54 -2.73
C ILE A 590 15.58 24.77 -2.75
N ASN A 591 15.20 25.82 -3.51
CA ASN A 591 15.99 27.05 -3.53
C ASN A 591 15.90 27.78 -2.16
N THR A 592 14.79 27.71 -1.47
CA THR A 592 14.66 28.27 -0.13
C THR A 592 15.54 27.55 0.88
N GLU A 593 15.52 26.21 0.90
CA GLU A 593 16.33 25.41 1.82
C GLU A 593 17.83 25.58 1.59
N ILE A 594 18.26 25.55 0.32
CA ILE A 594 19.66 25.83 -0.01
C ILE A 594 20.06 27.24 0.42
N GLY A 595 19.24 28.26 0.15
CA GLY A 595 19.46 29.63 0.56
C GLY A 595 19.59 29.76 2.07
N PHE A 596 18.73 29.05 2.83
CA PHE A 596 18.76 29.03 4.28
C PHE A 596 20.04 28.39 4.84
N CYS A 597 20.41 27.20 4.35
CA CYS A 597 21.66 26.56 4.71
C CYS A 597 22.87 27.48 4.46
N LEU A 598 22.95 28.11 3.28
CA LEU A 598 24.02 29.03 2.92
C LEU A 598 24.05 30.27 3.85
N ASN A 599 22.88 30.81 4.21
CA ASN A 599 22.77 31.91 5.17
C ASN A 599 23.36 31.50 6.53
N ARG A 600 23.03 30.32 7.03
CA ARG A 600 23.57 29.81 8.30
C ARG A 600 25.08 29.48 8.23
N LEU A 601 25.58 29.19 7.04
CA LEU A 601 27.00 29.01 6.76
C LEU A 601 27.74 30.34 6.50
N GLU A 602 27.08 31.48 6.72
CA GLU A 602 27.60 32.83 6.50
C GLU A 602 27.98 33.14 5.04
N LYS A 603 27.51 32.35 4.10
CA LYS A 603 27.71 32.56 2.65
C LYS A 603 26.58 33.43 2.06
N TYR A 604 26.51 34.66 2.57
CA TYR A 604 25.35 35.53 2.34
C TYR A 604 25.12 35.92 0.88
N ASP A 605 26.20 36.16 0.08
CA ASP A 605 26.07 36.51 -1.34
C ASP A 605 25.51 35.33 -2.17
N GLU A 606 25.92 34.08 -1.84
CA GLU A 606 25.39 32.88 -2.48
C GLU A 606 23.93 32.64 -2.06
N ALA A 607 23.61 32.79 -0.77
CA ALA A 607 22.26 32.63 -0.22
C ALA A 607 21.24 33.55 -0.93
N LEU A 608 21.63 34.81 -1.18
CA LEU A 608 20.79 35.80 -1.88
C LEU A 608 20.35 35.30 -3.25
N LEU A 609 21.25 34.70 -4.04
CA LEU A 609 20.92 34.18 -5.39
C LEU A 609 19.83 33.10 -5.33
N TYR A 610 19.88 32.24 -4.31
CA TYR A 610 18.89 31.18 -4.12
C TYR A 610 17.55 31.73 -3.61
N PHE A 611 17.55 32.68 -2.70
CA PHE A 611 16.32 33.34 -2.27
C PHE A 611 15.67 34.14 -3.39
N GLU A 612 16.45 34.89 -4.19
CA GLU A 612 15.95 35.57 -5.40
C GLU A 612 15.29 34.57 -6.36
N LYS A 613 15.92 33.42 -6.56
CA LYS A 613 15.36 32.36 -7.41
C LYS A 613 14.08 31.77 -6.83
N ALA A 614 14.01 31.57 -5.50
CA ALA A 614 12.80 31.11 -4.83
C ALA A 614 11.63 32.08 -5.03
N ILE A 615 11.89 33.39 -4.96
CA ILE A 615 10.90 34.44 -5.22
C ILE A 615 10.43 34.45 -6.67
N GLU A 616 11.36 34.35 -7.64
CA GLU A 616 11.03 34.23 -9.06
C GLU A 616 10.09 33.06 -9.33
N LEU A 617 10.28 31.95 -8.60
CA LEU A 617 9.45 30.73 -8.68
C LEU A 617 8.14 30.82 -7.87
N GLY A 618 7.84 31.98 -7.25
CA GLY A 618 6.58 32.26 -6.59
C GLY A 618 6.57 32.17 -5.07
N LYS A 619 7.73 31.99 -4.40
CA LYS A 619 7.83 31.98 -2.92
C LYS A 619 7.82 33.39 -2.37
N ASN A 620 6.67 34.05 -2.40
CA ASN A 620 6.46 35.43 -1.93
C ASN A 620 5.87 35.44 -0.53
N ASN A 621 6.63 34.99 0.48
CA ASN A 621 6.18 35.06 1.86
C ASN A 621 7.12 35.93 2.72
N GLU A 622 6.62 36.31 3.89
CA GLU A 622 7.29 37.15 4.85
C GLU A 622 8.63 36.57 5.34
N TRP A 623 8.73 35.24 5.40
CA TRP A 623 9.93 34.57 5.91
C TRP A 623 11.11 34.71 4.95
N VAL A 624 10.92 34.43 3.64
CA VAL A 624 12.00 34.53 2.65
C VAL A 624 12.54 35.94 2.56
N TYR A 625 11.65 36.95 2.55
CA TYR A 625 12.09 38.35 2.53
C TYR A 625 12.89 38.73 3.78
N SER A 626 12.52 38.21 4.96
CA SER A 626 13.30 38.48 6.18
C SER A 626 14.67 37.81 6.16
N GLU A 627 14.82 36.59 5.61
CA GLU A 627 16.12 35.92 5.46
C GLU A 627 17.03 36.66 4.45
N MET A 628 16.46 37.14 3.34
CA MET A 628 17.18 37.99 2.38
C MET A 628 17.66 39.29 3.03
N ALA A 629 16.78 39.95 3.76
CA ALA A 629 17.12 41.17 4.45
C ALA A 629 18.24 40.93 5.48
N PHE A 630 18.20 39.79 6.18
CA PHE A 630 19.24 39.40 7.10
C PHE A 630 20.60 39.20 6.40
N CYS A 631 20.64 38.52 5.28
CA CYS A 631 21.85 38.38 4.46
C CYS A 631 22.40 39.76 4.03
N LEU A 632 21.51 40.62 3.51
CA LEU A 632 21.91 41.98 3.10
C LEU A 632 22.44 42.83 4.25
N LYS A 633 21.83 42.74 5.43
CA LYS A 633 22.29 43.38 6.64
C LYS A 633 23.70 42.90 7.01
N LYS A 634 23.94 41.57 6.98
CA LYS A 634 25.27 40.99 7.26
C LYS A 634 26.34 41.42 6.25
N LEU A 635 25.93 41.72 5.00
CA LEU A 635 26.80 42.30 3.97
C LEU A 635 26.97 43.83 4.06
N GLY A 636 26.40 44.48 5.12
CA GLY A 636 26.45 45.91 5.30
C GLY A 636 25.59 46.73 4.32
N LYS A 637 24.69 46.08 3.57
CA LYS A 637 23.78 46.72 2.60
C LYS A 637 22.45 47.08 3.29
N TYR A 638 22.54 47.97 4.31
CA TYR A 638 21.44 48.31 5.24
C TYR A 638 20.23 48.93 4.56
N ASP A 639 20.41 49.73 3.49
CA ASP A 639 19.34 50.35 2.70
C ASP A 639 18.44 49.26 2.06
N LYS A 640 19.04 48.29 1.38
CA LYS A 640 18.31 47.19 0.79
C LYS A 640 17.72 46.23 1.85
N ALA A 641 18.47 45.96 2.92
CA ALA A 641 17.99 45.14 4.02
C ALA A 641 16.70 45.73 4.63
N LEU A 642 16.69 47.09 4.82
CA LEU A 642 15.50 47.78 5.31
C LEU A 642 14.31 47.62 4.39
N GLU A 643 14.50 47.76 3.08
CA GLU A 643 13.43 47.53 2.07
C GLU A 643 12.80 46.13 2.16
N TYR A 644 13.64 45.09 2.24
CA TYR A 644 13.16 43.72 2.32
C TYR A 644 12.56 43.39 3.69
N TYR A 645 13.05 43.93 4.78
CA TYR A 645 12.41 43.79 6.11
C TYR A 645 11.02 44.46 6.13
N GLN A 646 10.87 45.65 5.53
CA GLN A 646 9.59 46.33 5.41
C GLN A 646 8.61 45.51 4.55
N LYS A 647 9.10 44.90 3.48
CA LYS A 647 8.28 44.00 2.64
C LYS A 647 7.85 42.75 3.39
N SER A 648 8.72 42.18 4.24
CA SER A 648 8.34 41.07 5.13
C SER A 648 7.25 41.51 6.14
N GLU A 649 7.33 42.74 6.63
CA GLU A 649 6.30 43.31 7.53
C GLU A 649 4.96 43.51 6.78
N GLU A 650 4.99 44.07 5.56
CA GLU A 650 3.79 44.24 4.72
C GLU A 650 3.07 42.91 4.44
N LEU A 651 3.80 41.80 4.38
CA LEU A 651 3.28 40.46 4.21
C LEU A 651 2.77 39.81 5.51
N GLY A 652 2.82 40.55 6.63
CA GLY A 652 2.20 40.16 7.86
C GLY A 652 3.16 39.77 9.00
N ARG A 653 4.48 39.77 8.79
CA ARG A 653 5.44 39.52 9.86
C ARG A 653 5.63 40.74 10.72
N ASN A 654 5.02 40.75 11.89
CA ASN A 654 5.09 41.87 12.86
C ASN A 654 5.43 41.35 14.25
N ASP A 655 6.53 40.62 14.33
CA ASP A 655 7.06 40.14 15.59
C ASP A 655 8.18 41.08 16.12
N GLU A 656 8.56 40.91 17.37
CA GLU A 656 9.65 41.66 18.03
C GLU A 656 10.94 41.60 17.19
N TRP A 657 11.26 40.41 16.66
CA TRP A 657 12.50 40.21 15.92
C TRP A 657 12.56 41.10 14.66
N ILE A 658 11.50 41.12 13.84
CA ILE A 658 11.50 41.92 12.60
C ILE A 658 11.58 43.42 12.89
N VAL A 659 10.86 43.91 13.91
CA VAL A 659 10.86 45.30 14.27
C VAL A 659 12.24 45.75 14.81
N SER A 660 12.89 44.87 15.59
CA SER A 660 14.26 45.10 16.05
C SER A 660 15.27 45.12 14.90
N GLN A 661 15.09 44.21 13.87
CA GLN A 661 15.99 44.22 12.70
C GLN A 661 15.82 45.50 11.84
N ILE A 662 14.59 45.98 11.68
CA ILE A 662 14.29 47.26 11.00
C ILE A 662 14.97 48.41 11.75
N ALA A 663 14.83 48.46 13.09
CA ALA A 663 15.43 49.51 13.91
C ALA A 663 16.94 49.47 13.82
N GLU A 664 17.59 48.32 13.84
CA GLU A 664 19.04 48.15 13.67
C GLU A 664 19.52 48.62 12.27
N CYS A 665 18.75 48.32 11.21
CA CYS A 665 19.08 48.86 9.90
C CYS A 665 18.98 50.37 9.83
N LEU A 666 17.93 50.95 10.41
CA LEU A 666 17.75 52.40 10.49
C LEU A 666 18.83 53.07 11.33
N GLU A 667 19.28 52.46 12.45
CA GLU A 667 20.40 52.91 13.24
C GLU A 667 21.68 53.00 12.41
N ASN A 668 22.00 51.93 11.65
CA ASN A 668 23.21 51.89 10.83
C ASN A 668 23.13 52.86 9.63
N LEU A 669 21.94 53.32 9.26
CA LEU A 669 21.71 54.38 8.27
C LEU A 669 21.64 55.76 8.91
N GLU A 670 22.00 55.90 10.17
CA GLU A 670 21.99 57.18 10.96
C GLU A 670 20.58 57.77 11.10
N LYS A 671 19.51 56.95 10.94
CA LYS A 671 18.10 57.37 11.06
C LYS A 671 17.50 56.98 12.40
N MET A 672 18.14 57.43 13.49
CA MET A 672 17.78 57.01 14.85
C MET A 672 16.37 57.39 15.26
N GLU A 673 15.89 58.60 14.82
CA GLU A 673 14.52 59.04 15.12
C GLU A 673 13.48 58.10 14.47
N GLU A 674 13.72 57.66 13.22
CA GLU A 674 12.82 56.70 12.51
C GLU A 674 12.84 55.35 13.23
N ALA A 675 14.01 54.89 13.67
CA ALA A 675 14.15 53.63 14.44
C ALA A 675 13.36 53.67 15.72
N ILE A 676 13.50 54.75 16.50
CA ILE A 676 12.75 54.97 17.76
C ILE A 676 11.23 55.04 17.47
N ALA A 677 10.82 55.79 16.47
CA ALA A 677 9.39 55.85 16.09
C ALA A 677 8.82 54.49 15.78
N LYS A 678 9.58 53.66 15.07
CA LYS A 678 9.16 52.27 14.69
C LYS A 678 8.99 51.39 15.95
N LEU A 679 10.00 51.37 16.81
CA LEU A 679 9.97 50.61 18.06
C LEU A 679 8.84 51.06 18.96
N LYS A 680 8.62 52.40 19.11
CA LYS A 680 7.52 52.93 19.90
C LYS A 680 6.14 52.56 19.34
N ALA A 681 6.00 52.52 18.04
CA ALA A 681 4.74 52.06 17.41
C ALA A 681 4.46 50.59 17.78
N PHE A 682 5.50 49.79 17.91
CA PHE A 682 5.38 48.38 18.31
C PHE A 682 5.08 48.24 19.82
N VAL A 683 5.70 49.01 20.69
CA VAL A 683 5.46 48.97 22.16
C VAL A 683 3.98 49.14 22.52
N VAL A 684 3.20 49.88 21.74
CA VAL A 684 1.78 50.10 22.02
C VAL A 684 0.86 48.95 21.58
N THR A 685 1.41 47.93 20.96
CA THR A 685 0.67 46.71 20.61
C THR A 685 0.57 45.81 21.85
N GLU A 686 -0.35 44.83 21.82
CA GLU A 686 -0.56 43.89 22.94
C GLU A 686 0.70 43.09 23.31
N VAL A 687 1.56 42.84 22.37
CA VAL A 687 2.77 41.99 22.53
C VAL A 687 4.09 42.80 22.50
N GLY A 688 4.01 44.08 22.21
CA GLY A 688 5.20 44.89 21.89
C GLY A 688 5.92 45.50 23.07
N ASN A 689 5.34 45.55 24.27
CA ASN A 689 5.97 46.10 25.47
C ASN A 689 6.89 45.05 26.14
N THR A 690 8.00 44.75 25.50
CA THR A 690 8.99 43.78 25.97
C THR A 690 10.23 44.49 26.53
N ASP A 691 11.00 43.79 27.33
CA ASP A 691 12.28 44.27 27.85
C ASP A 691 13.31 44.52 26.75
N ALA A 692 13.29 43.70 25.70
CA ALA A 692 14.20 43.83 24.54
C ALA A 692 13.92 45.12 23.75
N VAL A 693 12.66 45.37 23.40
CA VAL A 693 12.28 46.57 22.64
C VAL A 693 12.52 47.84 23.43
N ASN A 694 12.15 47.87 24.73
CA ASN A 694 12.40 49.01 25.58
C ASN A 694 13.92 49.27 25.76
N SER A 695 14.72 48.21 25.88
CA SER A 695 16.18 48.33 25.94
C SER A 695 16.73 48.96 24.65
N GLN A 696 16.23 48.55 23.49
CA GLN A 696 16.69 49.09 22.20
C GLN A 696 16.33 50.59 22.05
N ILE A 697 15.11 50.98 22.45
CA ILE A 697 14.67 52.38 22.46
C ILE A 697 15.57 53.19 23.39
N GLY A 698 15.84 52.69 24.63
CA GLY A 698 16.71 53.32 25.57
C GLY A 698 18.12 53.53 25.07
N TYR A 699 18.68 52.46 24.44
CA TYR A 699 20.00 52.53 23.82
C TYR A 699 20.09 53.61 22.72
N LEU A 700 19.11 53.66 21.82
CA LEU A 700 19.07 54.64 20.72
C LEU A 700 18.97 56.07 21.28
N TYR A 701 18.17 56.31 22.28
CA TYR A 701 18.11 57.63 22.96
C TYR A 701 19.42 57.98 23.66
N GLY A 702 20.09 57.00 24.26
CA GLY A 702 21.41 57.18 24.87
C GLY A 702 22.46 57.61 23.84
N LYS A 703 22.46 56.95 22.64
CA LYS A 703 23.35 57.36 21.53
C LYS A 703 23.08 58.80 21.04
N MET A 704 21.83 59.25 21.12
CA MET A 704 21.46 60.62 20.80
C MET A 704 21.70 61.61 21.95
N ASN A 705 22.35 61.20 23.05
CA ASN A 705 22.55 61.94 24.26
C ASN A 705 21.25 62.44 24.95
N ASN A 706 20.11 61.81 24.66
CA ASN A 706 18.85 62.11 25.33
C ASN A 706 18.68 61.18 26.55
N PHE A 707 19.49 61.45 27.57
CA PHE A 707 19.65 60.57 28.74
C PHE A 707 18.34 60.35 29.51
N ASP A 708 17.48 61.36 29.64
CA ASP A 708 16.23 61.26 30.37
C ASP A 708 15.22 60.29 29.68
N GLU A 709 15.05 60.43 28.40
CA GLU A 709 14.21 59.48 27.65
C GLU A 709 14.84 58.08 27.61
N ALA A 710 16.17 57.99 27.48
CA ALA A 710 16.88 56.71 27.52
C ALA A 710 16.60 55.98 28.84
N LEU A 711 16.78 56.62 29.97
CA LEU A 711 16.55 56.06 31.30
C LEU A 711 15.10 55.60 31.51
N LYS A 712 14.15 56.35 31.02
CA LYS A 712 12.73 55.99 31.11
C LYS A 712 12.47 54.59 30.48
N TYR A 713 13.00 54.30 29.31
CA TYR A 713 12.81 53.05 28.62
C TYR A 713 13.71 51.94 29.20
N LEU A 714 14.94 52.24 29.63
CA LEU A 714 15.82 51.26 30.26
C LEU A 714 15.25 50.80 31.63
N TYR A 715 14.69 51.71 32.43
CA TYR A 715 13.97 51.33 33.66
C TYR A 715 12.70 50.53 33.39
N GLU A 716 12.00 50.79 32.32
CA GLU A 716 10.85 49.92 31.93
C GLU A 716 11.33 48.52 31.53
N ALA A 717 12.47 48.41 30.87
CA ALA A 717 13.08 47.11 30.57
C ALA A 717 13.51 46.36 31.86
N GLU A 718 14.08 47.07 32.84
CA GLU A 718 14.41 46.49 34.17
C GLU A 718 13.13 45.98 34.86
N LYS A 719 12.08 46.79 34.86
CA LYS A 719 10.77 46.43 35.44
C LYS A 719 10.11 45.25 34.76
N LEU A 720 10.30 45.06 33.47
CA LEU A 720 9.84 43.92 32.68
C LEU A 720 10.65 42.65 32.92
N GLY A 721 11.70 42.75 33.75
CA GLY A 721 12.47 41.58 34.23
C GLY A 721 13.86 41.42 33.65
N ARG A 722 14.32 42.34 32.78
CA ARG A 722 15.69 42.29 32.28
C ARG A 722 16.66 42.70 33.40
N ASN A 723 17.65 41.89 33.66
CA ASN A 723 18.62 42.10 34.78
C ASN A 723 20.03 41.63 34.40
N ASP A 724 20.43 41.91 33.16
CA ASP A 724 21.72 41.48 32.64
C ASP A 724 22.81 42.59 32.72
N ILE A 725 24.03 42.15 32.45
CA ILE A 725 25.22 43.02 32.43
C ILE A 725 25.04 44.21 31.49
N TRP A 726 24.43 43.97 30.33
CA TRP A 726 24.26 44.97 29.29
C TRP A 726 23.33 46.10 29.79
N LEU A 727 22.14 45.75 30.30
CA LEU A 727 21.16 46.72 30.79
C LEU A 727 21.71 47.59 31.88
N TYR A 728 22.35 47.02 32.91
CA TYR A 728 22.91 47.79 34.02
C TYR A 728 24.04 48.69 33.56
N SER A 729 24.82 48.25 32.56
CA SER A 729 25.86 49.11 31.97
C SER A 729 25.28 50.30 31.24
N GLU A 730 24.20 50.10 30.47
CA GLU A 730 23.52 51.16 29.72
C GLU A 730 22.82 52.14 30.67
N ILE A 731 22.16 51.68 31.74
CA ILE A 731 21.56 52.56 32.76
C ILE A 731 22.66 53.39 33.43
N GLY A 732 23.72 52.74 33.86
CA GLY A 732 24.86 53.47 34.49
C GLY A 732 25.49 54.52 33.57
N TRP A 733 25.66 54.17 32.28
CA TRP A 733 26.16 55.10 31.24
C TRP A 733 25.24 56.31 31.06
N ASN A 734 23.93 56.08 30.89
CA ASN A 734 22.98 57.18 30.72
C ASN A 734 22.85 58.05 31.99
N LEU A 735 22.91 57.45 33.15
CA LEU A 735 22.99 58.23 34.48
C LEU A 735 24.25 59.02 34.57
N SER A 736 25.37 58.54 34.04
CA SER A 736 26.64 59.27 34.09
C SER A 736 26.66 60.52 33.21
N GLY A 737 25.68 60.76 32.39
CA GLY A 737 25.49 62.03 31.69
C GLY A 737 24.99 63.19 32.54
N ASP A 738 24.41 62.91 33.69
CA ASP A 738 23.93 63.94 34.66
C ASP A 738 24.75 63.95 35.89
N PRO A 739 25.49 65.09 36.23
CA PRO A 739 26.28 65.23 37.45
C PRO A 739 25.50 64.92 38.71
N GLN A 740 24.21 65.13 38.78
CA GLN A 740 23.40 64.90 40.00
C GLN A 740 23.10 63.38 40.20
N LYS A 741 23.30 62.56 39.20
CA LYS A 741 22.99 61.10 39.18
C LYS A 741 24.26 60.24 39.32
N TYR A 742 25.46 60.80 39.55
CA TYR A 742 26.70 60.02 39.64
C TYR A 742 26.68 58.90 40.69
N SER A 743 26.00 59.12 41.81
CA SER A 743 25.88 58.07 42.83
C SER A 743 25.05 56.91 42.39
N GLU A 744 23.95 57.17 41.69
CA GLU A 744 23.08 56.15 41.15
C GLU A 744 23.79 55.42 40.00
N ALA A 745 24.49 56.14 39.12
CA ALA A 745 25.30 55.54 38.06
C ALA A 745 26.32 54.53 38.64
N LEU A 746 26.98 54.89 39.75
CA LEU A 746 27.91 53.98 40.38
C LEU A 746 27.24 52.67 40.85
N GLU A 747 26.04 52.74 41.41
CA GLU A 747 25.30 51.59 41.89
C GLU A 747 24.97 50.61 40.68
N TYR A 748 24.55 51.17 39.57
CA TYR A 748 24.26 50.34 38.39
C TYR A 748 25.53 49.76 37.78
N PHE A 749 26.60 50.47 37.68
CA PHE A 749 27.89 49.92 37.29
C PHE A 749 28.35 48.78 38.18
N GLN A 750 28.16 48.96 39.53
CA GLN A 750 28.48 47.92 40.50
C GLN A 750 27.63 46.67 40.31
N LYS A 751 26.32 46.78 40.02
CA LYS A 751 25.47 45.65 39.65
C LYS A 751 26.01 44.91 38.42
N ALA A 752 26.49 45.63 37.39
CA ALA A 752 27.10 44.99 36.21
C ALA A 752 28.42 44.25 36.58
N VAL A 753 29.20 44.77 37.48
CA VAL A 753 30.40 44.07 37.98
C VAL A 753 30.05 42.85 38.83
N GLU A 754 29.02 42.91 39.67
CA GLU A 754 28.51 41.77 40.44
C GLU A 754 28.04 40.61 39.55
N LEU A 755 27.50 40.92 38.38
CA LEU A 755 27.14 39.96 37.36
C LEU A 755 28.31 39.44 36.53
N GLY A 756 29.54 39.89 36.84
CA GLY A 756 30.76 39.37 36.24
C GLY A 756 31.40 40.24 35.13
N ARG A 757 30.91 41.47 34.90
CA ARG A 757 31.56 42.36 33.94
C ARG A 757 32.84 42.91 34.54
N ASP A 758 34.00 42.68 33.94
CA ASP A 758 35.29 43.11 34.41
C ASP A 758 36.23 43.48 33.26
N ASP A 759 35.73 44.29 32.32
CA ASP A 759 36.50 44.84 31.21
C ASP A 759 37.06 46.25 31.48
N GLU A 760 37.86 46.76 30.56
CA GLU A 760 38.42 48.07 30.57
C GLU A 760 37.34 49.15 30.69
N TRP A 761 36.25 48.99 29.89
CA TRP A 761 35.21 50.01 29.84
C TRP A 761 34.50 50.21 31.18
N ILE A 762 34.04 49.11 31.81
CA ILE A 762 33.31 49.25 33.12
C ILE A 762 34.15 49.75 34.19
N ASN A 763 35.45 49.32 34.32
CA ASN A 763 36.38 49.81 35.27
C ASN A 763 36.68 51.28 35.02
N GLY A 764 36.84 51.72 33.79
CA GLY A 764 36.98 53.09 33.36
C GLY A 764 35.80 54.00 33.82
N GLN A 765 34.55 53.50 33.49
CA GLN A 765 33.37 54.29 33.88
C GLN A 765 33.17 54.40 35.37
N ILE A 766 33.45 53.37 36.19
CA ILE A 766 33.42 53.43 37.64
C ILE A 766 34.46 54.41 38.12
N GLY A 767 35.69 54.37 37.60
CA GLY A 767 36.74 55.28 37.88
C GLY A 767 36.33 56.73 37.58
N PHE A 768 35.72 56.98 36.45
CA PHE A 768 35.25 58.29 36.05
C PHE A 768 34.19 58.85 37.01
N VAL A 769 33.16 58.08 37.31
CA VAL A 769 32.08 58.50 38.22
C VAL A 769 32.59 58.71 39.62
N LEU A 770 33.47 57.84 40.16
CA LEU A 770 34.10 58.01 41.42
C LEU A 770 34.95 59.31 41.49
N SER A 771 35.68 59.60 40.43
CA SER A 771 36.47 60.85 40.30
C SER A 771 35.57 62.09 40.33
N LYS A 772 34.42 62.05 39.65
CA LYS A 772 33.42 63.12 39.62
C LYS A 772 32.72 63.28 41.00
N LEU A 773 32.55 62.22 41.78
CA LEU A 773 32.08 62.23 43.16
C LEU A 773 33.19 62.68 44.22
N GLY A 774 34.38 62.99 43.70
CA GLY A 774 35.49 63.38 44.55
C GLY A 774 36.21 62.21 45.24
N LYS A 775 35.84 60.99 45.04
CA LYS A 775 36.43 59.79 45.66
C LYS A 775 37.68 59.33 44.87
N ASN A 776 38.63 60.25 44.67
CA ASN A 776 39.78 60.04 43.79
C ASN A 776 40.63 58.84 44.19
N LYS A 777 40.78 58.52 45.51
CA LYS A 777 41.52 57.35 45.94
C LYS A 777 40.93 56.03 45.51
N GLU A 778 39.63 55.95 45.45
CA GLU A 778 38.93 54.79 44.94
C GLU A 778 38.99 54.78 43.43
N ALA A 779 38.79 55.92 42.76
CA ALA A 779 38.85 56.07 41.28
C ALA A 779 40.20 55.58 40.74
N VAL A 780 41.33 55.93 41.43
CA VAL A 780 42.67 55.45 40.97
C VAL A 780 42.71 53.93 40.90
N LYS A 781 42.12 53.17 41.84
CA LYS A 781 42.14 51.71 41.81
C LYS A 781 41.46 51.18 40.61
N TYR A 782 40.33 51.70 40.22
CA TYR A 782 39.57 51.27 39.06
C TYR A 782 40.24 51.69 37.74
N PHE A 783 40.79 52.91 37.67
CA PHE A 783 41.56 53.36 36.54
C PHE A 783 42.87 52.57 36.35
N GLU A 784 43.56 52.23 37.41
CA GLU A 784 44.74 51.36 37.35
C GLU A 784 44.40 49.99 36.84
N LYS A 785 43.28 49.43 37.27
CA LYS A 785 42.74 48.11 36.71
C LYS A 785 42.35 48.22 35.25
N ALA A 786 41.65 49.29 34.89
CA ALA A 786 41.30 49.52 33.48
C ALA A 786 42.55 49.68 32.62
N LYS A 787 43.56 50.39 33.07
CA LYS A 787 44.85 50.60 32.41
C LYS A 787 45.67 49.30 32.28
N PHE A 788 45.56 48.41 33.25
CA PHE A 788 46.19 47.11 33.22
C PHE A 788 45.56 46.23 32.10
N ILE A 789 44.23 46.33 31.91
CA ILE A 789 43.52 45.61 30.87
C ILE A 789 43.85 46.22 29.49
N ASN A 790 43.81 47.55 29.37
CA ASN A 790 44.17 48.26 28.14
C ASN A 790 45.21 49.36 28.44
N PRO A 791 46.49 49.02 28.32
CA PRO A 791 47.58 49.99 28.62
C PRO A 791 47.62 51.21 27.67
N ASP A 792 47.08 51.08 26.47
CA ASP A 792 47.14 52.09 25.43
C ASP A 792 45.98 53.11 25.44
N SER A 793 44.98 52.93 26.29
CA SER A 793 43.83 53.84 26.38
C SER A 793 44.31 55.24 26.91
N GLU A 794 44.23 56.21 26.04
CA GLU A 794 44.58 57.60 26.36
C GLU A 794 43.53 58.16 27.31
N TRP A 795 42.22 57.84 27.12
CA TRP A 795 41.14 58.32 27.98
C TRP A 795 41.35 57.90 29.46
N ILE A 796 41.65 56.58 29.70
CA ILE A 796 41.91 56.06 31.04
C ILE A 796 43.16 56.76 31.65
N SER A 797 44.23 56.83 30.86
CA SER A 797 45.47 57.42 31.31
C SER A 797 45.34 58.94 31.69
N TYR A 798 44.56 59.67 30.87
CA TYR A 798 44.23 61.07 31.19
C TYR A 798 43.48 61.19 32.51
N HIS A 799 42.39 60.48 32.72
CA HIS A 799 41.62 60.54 33.94
C HIS A 799 42.36 60.01 35.15
N LEU A 800 43.21 59.01 35.01
CA LEU A 800 44.11 58.53 36.07
C LEU A 800 45.09 59.59 36.43
N GLY A 801 45.72 60.30 35.51
CA GLY A 801 46.60 61.42 35.71
C GLY A 801 45.94 62.58 36.49
N CYS A 802 44.69 62.91 36.06
CA CYS A 802 43.92 63.94 36.84
C CYS A 802 43.61 63.47 38.25
N CYS A 803 43.32 62.19 38.51
CA CYS A 803 43.08 61.68 39.85
C CYS A 803 44.32 61.69 40.69
N TYR A 804 45.53 61.34 40.19
CA TYR A 804 46.77 61.42 40.88
C TYR A 804 47.12 62.87 41.24
N ARG A 805 46.88 63.81 40.31
CA ARG A 805 47.06 65.24 40.60
C ARG A 805 46.18 65.71 41.81
N LYS A 806 44.86 65.35 41.74
CA LYS A 806 43.89 65.68 42.83
C LYS A 806 44.24 65.04 44.16
N LEU A 807 44.95 63.92 44.19
CA LEU A 807 45.48 63.27 45.42
C LEU A 807 46.83 63.84 45.92
N GLY A 808 47.43 64.72 45.14
CA GLY A 808 48.72 65.24 45.44
C GLY A 808 49.92 64.38 45.01
N GLU A 809 49.64 63.26 44.33
CA GLU A 809 50.65 62.35 43.78
C GLU A 809 51.12 62.87 42.40
N VAL A 810 51.64 64.17 42.45
CA VAL A 810 51.88 64.96 41.24
C VAL A 810 52.90 64.28 40.31
N GLN A 811 53.92 63.63 40.85
CA GLN A 811 54.96 63.00 40.04
C GLN A 811 54.40 61.85 39.19
N LYS A 812 53.54 61.02 39.80
CA LYS A 812 52.85 59.95 39.04
C LYS A 812 51.92 60.52 37.99
N ALA A 813 51.25 61.64 38.29
CA ALA A 813 50.41 62.30 37.30
C ALA A 813 51.23 62.74 36.07
N ILE A 814 52.40 63.40 36.32
CA ILE A 814 53.30 63.81 35.24
C ILE A 814 53.82 62.68 34.42
N GLU A 815 54.22 61.53 34.99
CA GLU A 815 54.70 60.37 34.31
C GLU A 815 53.67 59.84 33.37
N ILE A 816 52.42 59.67 33.81
CA ILE A 816 51.33 59.12 32.98
C ILE A 816 50.90 60.09 31.88
N LEU A 817 50.71 61.36 32.23
CA LEU A 817 50.27 62.39 31.26
C LEU A 817 51.31 62.69 30.19
N THR A 818 52.62 62.58 30.49
CA THR A 818 53.68 62.76 29.53
C THR A 818 53.68 61.69 28.48
N VAL A 819 53.36 60.44 28.83
CA VAL A 819 53.25 59.31 27.89
C VAL A 819 52.14 59.53 26.88
N ILE A 820 50.95 59.96 27.32
CA ILE A 820 49.78 60.17 26.43
C ILE A 820 49.89 61.43 25.59
N LYS A 821 50.64 62.44 26.03
CA LYS A 821 50.92 63.66 25.21
C LYS A 821 51.53 63.33 23.86
N GLU A 822 52.37 62.28 23.77
CA GLU A 822 53.03 61.85 22.57
C GLU A 822 52.08 61.20 21.58
N LYS A 823 50.98 60.61 22.03
CA LYS A 823 49.99 59.96 21.24
C LYS A 823 48.97 60.89 20.56
N GLY A 824 48.58 61.96 21.28
CA GLY A 824 47.94 63.14 20.71
C GLY A 824 46.40 63.14 20.64
N GLU A 825 45.66 62.15 21.14
CA GLU A 825 44.18 62.13 21.12
C GLU A 825 43.57 63.15 22.10
N PHE A 826 44.18 63.34 23.27
CA PHE A 826 43.78 64.33 24.32
C PHE A 826 44.62 65.57 24.33
N ARG A 827 45.15 66.08 23.20
CA ARG A 827 45.90 67.32 23.09
C ARG A 827 45.10 68.50 23.66
N GLY A 828 45.84 69.40 24.28
CA GLY A 828 45.26 70.58 25.00
C GLY A 828 44.80 70.24 26.39
N TRP A 829 44.01 69.17 26.56
CA TRP A 829 43.56 68.71 27.87
C TRP A 829 44.74 68.13 28.71
N THR A 830 45.57 67.32 28.09
CA THR A 830 46.78 66.76 28.72
C THR A 830 47.80 67.86 29.11
N GLU A 831 47.97 68.77 28.17
CA GLU A 831 48.83 69.89 28.37
C GLU A 831 48.34 70.80 29.53
N LEU A 832 47.03 71.04 29.66
CA LEU A 832 46.46 71.81 30.79
C LEU A 832 46.68 71.08 32.09
N GLU A 833 46.50 69.81 32.17
CA GLU A 833 46.74 68.97 33.37
C GLU A 833 48.22 68.89 33.71
N LEU A 834 49.13 68.75 32.67
CA LEU A 834 50.61 68.89 32.91
C LEU A 834 50.98 70.28 33.42
N ALA A 835 50.48 71.36 32.86
CA ALA A 835 50.67 72.71 33.30
C ALA A 835 50.26 72.83 34.82
N TRP A 836 49.12 72.24 35.19
CA TRP A 836 48.68 72.22 36.57
C TRP A 836 49.63 71.42 37.44
N CYS A 837 50.05 70.25 37.07
CA CYS A 837 50.96 69.38 37.76
C CYS A 837 52.34 70.13 37.99
N TYR A 838 52.87 70.69 36.91
CA TYR A 838 54.18 71.48 37.07
C TYR A 838 54.06 72.74 37.91
N ALA A 839 52.90 73.42 37.85
CA ALA A 839 52.61 74.55 38.73
C ALA A 839 52.55 74.15 40.23
N LEU A 840 52.07 72.98 40.57
CA LEU A 840 51.99 72.44 41.95
C LEU A 840 53.35 72.06 42.52
N ILE A 841 54.31 71.68 41.64
CA ILE A 841 55.69 71.40 42.12
C ILE A 841 56.66 72.55 41.89
N ASP A 842 56.18 73.78 41.63
CA ASP A 842 56.89 75.02 41.46
C ASP A 842 57.81 75.10 40.22
N GLU A 843 57.61 74.23 39.29
CA GLU A 843 58.25 74.19 37.95
C GLU A 843 57.60 75.21 37.00
N LYS A 844 57.64 76.50 37.30
CA LYS A 844 56.83 77.57 36.65
C LYS A 844 57.09 77.73 35.16
N GLU A 845 58.29 77.52 34.72
CA GLU A 845 58.66 77.70 33.31
C GLU A 845 57.97 76.55 32.44
N LYS A 846 58.08 75.35 32.87
CA LYS A 846 57.38 74.22 32.23
C LYS A 846 55.87 74.39 32.28
N ALA A 847 55.34 74.83 33.48
CA ALA A 847 53.93 75.11 33.63
C ALA A 847 53.37 76.13 32.64
N ARG A 848 54.19 77.23 32.34
CA ARG A 848 53.84 78.24 31.34
C ARG A 848 53.88 77.71 29.92
N GLU A 849 54.88 76.89 29.64
CA GLU A 849 55.02 76.26 28.35
C GLU A 849 53.85 75.39 28.02
N TYR A 850 53.47 74.45 28.90
CA TYR A 850 52.35 73.56 28.74
C TYR A 850 51.01 74.31 28.72
N LEU A 851 50.85 75.38 29.58
CA LEU A 851 49.64 76.20 29.52
C LEU A 851 49.45 76.92 28.23
N LYS A 852 50.52 77.35 27.57
CA LYS A 852 50.52 77.97 26.28
C LYS A 852 50.20 76.96 25.18
N GLU A 853 50.73 75.74 25.30
CA GLU A 853 50.36 74.63 24.42
C GLU A 853 48.86 74.27 24.53
N ALA A 854 48.33 74.17 25.76
CA ALA A 854 46.92 73.94 25.98
C ALA A 854 46.04 75.01 25.37
N ASP A 855 46.32 76.26 25.49
CA ASP A 855 45.62 77.38 24.92
C ASP A 855 45.62 77.33 23.39
N SER A 856 46.72 76.89 22.83
CA SER A 856 46.80 76.74 21.34
C SER A 856 45.95 75.63 20.78
N TYR A 857 45.69 74.59 21.52
CA TYR A 857 44.91 73.44 21.05
C TYR A 857 43.44 73.56 21.44
N ILE A 858 43.12 73.94 22.69
CA ILE A 858 41.73 73.96 23.22
C ILE A 858 41.28 75.38 23.67
N GLY A 859 41.93 76.45 23.23
CA GLY A 859 41.61 77.83 23.65
C GLY A 859 40.15 78.22 23.38
N GLY A 860 39.61 77.76 22.20
CA GLY A 860 38.23 77.96 21.87
C GLY A 860 37.27 77.21 22.83
N GLU A 861 37.60 75.99 23.22
CA GLU A 861 36.81 75.22 24.19
C GLU A 861 36.92 75.83 25.64
N ILE A 862 38.09 76.27 25.99
CA ILE A 862 38.29 77.02 27.28
C ILE A 862 37.40 78.27 27.39
N ALA A 863 37.28 79.00 26.23
CA ALA A 863 36.44 80.19 26.20
C ALA A 863 34.94 79.86 26.38
N ASN A 864 34.48 78.72 25.90
CA ASN A 864 33.11 78.31 25.90
C ASN A 864 32.68 77.45 27.10
N SER A 865 33.64 76.82 27.83
CA SER A 865 33.38 75.99 29.00
C SER A 865 33.72 76.75 30.30
N PRO A 866 32.73 77.06 31.16
CA PRO A 866 32.99 77.71 32.41
C PRO A 866 33.92 76.95 33.35
N GLU A 867 33.88 75.62 33.34
CA GLU A 867 34.68 74.70 34.14
C GLU A 867 36.15 74.75 33.68
N LEU A 868 36.41 74.58 32.38
CA LEU A 868 37.75 74.68 31.78
C LEU A 868 38.36 76.04 31.99
N LYS A 869 37.60 77.10 31.85
CA LYS A 869 38.02 78.44 32.09
C LYS A 869 38.46 78.60 33.48
N LYS A 870 37.73 78.09 34.46
CA LYS A 870 38.06 78.09 35.86
C LYS A 870 39.37 77.32 36.10
N ASP A 871 39.54 76.16 35.57
CA ASP A 871 40.74 75.36 35.70
C ASP A 871 41.97 76.07 35.09
N PHE A 872 41.84 76.61 33.92
CA PHE A 872 42.88 77.41 33.23
C PHE A 872 43.31 78.65 34.08
N GLU A 873 42.36 79.37 34.59
CA GLU A 873 42.65 80.55 35.47
C GLU A 873 43.24 80.07 36.78
N THR A 874 42.84 78.93 37.33
CA THR A 874 43.44 78.35 38.54
C THR A 874 44.94 78.09 38.35
N VAL A 875 45.30 77.47 37.18
CA VAL A 875 46.68 77.18 36.80
C VAL A 875 47.46 78.48 36.62
N LYS A 876 46.89 79.51 35.98
CA LYS A 876 47.53 80.83 35.86
C LYS A 876 47.82 81.44 37.21
N GLN A 877 46.90 81.41 38.16
CA GLN A 877 47.05 81.90 39.50
C GLN A 877 48.21 81.20 40.27
N LEU A 878 48.25 79.84 40.17
CA LEU A 878 49.33 79.06 40.77
C LEU A 878 50.69 79.42 40.20
N ILE A 879 50.82 79.63 38.93
CA ILE A 879 52.03 80.06 38.20
C ILE A 879 52.44 81.48 38.73
N SER A 880 51.44 82.35 38.96
CA SER A 880 51.71 83.78 39.38
C SER A 880 52.01 83.91 40.87
N MET A 881 51.63 83.05 41.69
CA MET A 881 51.88 83.05 43.13
C MET A 881 53.43 83.06 43.38
N THR A 882 53.97 84.09 43.99
CA THR A 882 55.36 84.17 44.44
C THR A 882 55.46 83.31 45.71
N THR A 883 56.29 82.29 45.69
CA THR A 883 56.63 81.49 46.88
C THR A 883 57.25 82.36 47.85
N TYR A 884 56.51 82.87 48.85
CA TYR A 884 57.03 83.37 50.10
C TYR A 884 57.11 82.19 51.05
N LEU A 885 58.17 81.36 50.93
CA LEU A 885 58.64 80.49 52.00
C LEU A 885 60.14 80.42 51.83
N SER A 886 60.80 81.26 52.62
CA SER A 886 62.20 81.14 52.96
C SER A 886 62.40 80.13 54.05
#